data_6fc502101b3454c9e42c7e94fd79a339
#
_entry.id   6fc502101b3454c9e42c7e94fd79a339
#
_cell.length_a   1.000
_cell.length_b   1.000
_cell.length_c   1.000
_cell.angle_alpha   90.00
_cell.angle_beta   90.00
_cell.angle_gamma   90.00
#
_symmetry.space_group_name_H-M   'P 1'
#
loop_
_entity.id
_entity.type
_entity.pdbx_description
1 polymer ?
#
loop_
_entity_poly.entity_id
_entity_poly.type
_entity_poly.pdbx_seq_one_letter_code
_entity_poly.pdbx_strand_id
1 'polypeptide(L)'
;MAFVVELRVISNTIQEYDRQVIVWNVILFLSILLTVSPICEANSNCTVNGNHYICSSIDSQTDFPLVLPTNVRKVTLMGTNELDESFLARRFNSQKWANVSDLSILEFTNMKHIKEEFLAGLEQLKFLSISSCTNFDEIDKDIFCSTPNIEALHLDENTRLRISVVEAALIDKLNNLRYLSLIGIQAIEQHIVLGDNFMRALRGKNLTYLDISRVPAIFIPNDVTMLFTNLKYLNLSYSKPVWPHDMKVNMNLSSLNINVFDLTGVQYSMLKYWINDGELPSKLADIPKATYMYIQGVNNQNNQISFNARYSFENCGIKVPKMLDISKNSFKHLNISFIGNCRLHELETLNLASNNMDYISPNLLNILPSLKIIDLSNNQLIKMQDMDDFSNMFSENKDLEIVFLRNNHFTVIKPNVFIFNSKLRIIDLSENELAYFNINLINAENLTLINLRWNKLKSLSASMMEQFETILWKQKAEHNNITYVTTVLIKQFQDNNLIGRQYRYGYNASEEKKFEESHSVIQQYVMINILENQFMCDCDTLVFLEWLLFTNIDIVNKKVLSCKYGNNEKFVNNELLQIVQTDCRLAITISVGVASSIAIIISIFTIAITIRLRRKLDRRNQDLEHLKQEILQENTNFEFLIFLSYCSRDAQIVDDNILPSLNRCLRETFNTGRDLVCTGEDSFVPGMRIIEEIHRCINECLVVIPVITPAFLESEWSQAECIAAVERHKKVVILMKKHTDTSKAIATIRNLIGQYTRGSWSDNEGVFDIRPSWNTICEGIIRAASEAFRQHRNQQLIEPTEDNHVV
;
A
#
# COMPACT_ATOMS: atom_id res chain seq x y z
N MET A 1 6.96 -29.28 -7.33
CA MET A 1 6.86 -28.89 -8.76
C MET A 1 5.54 -28.22 -9.13
N ALA A 2 4.39 -28.65 -8.62
CA ALA A 2 3.09 -28.00 -8.86
C ALA A 2 3.02 -26.57 -8.33
N PHE A 3 3.61 -26.28 -7.18
CA PHE A 3 3.60 -24.97 -6.52
C PHE A 3 4.45 -23.90 -7.26
N VAL A 4 5.49 -24.30 -7.98
CA VAL A 4 6.35 -23.39 -8.79
C VAL A 4 5.65 -22.97 -10.08
N VAL A 5 4.78 -23.81 -10.60
CA VAL A 5 3.94 -23.48 -11.76
C VAL A 5 2.85 -22.47 -11.34
N GLU A 6 2.28 -22.60 -10.15
CA GLU A 6 1.26 -21.67 -9.64
C GLU A 6 1.83 -20.29 -9.33
N LEU A 7 3.04 -20.17 -8.77
CA LEU A 7 3.68 -18.86 -8.52
C LEU A 7 4.16 -18.17 -9.82
N ARG A 8 4.51 -18.91 -10.86
CA ARG A 8 4.77 -18.34 -12.20
C ARG A 8 3.51 -17.80 -12.88
N VAL A 9 2.37 -18.43 -12.62
CA VAL A 9 1.06 -17.97 -13.10
C VAL A 9 0.69 -16.65 -12.41
N ILE A 10 1.04 -16.48 -11.13
CA ILE A 10 0.79 -15.24 -10.36
C ILE A 10 1.58 -14.03 -10.90
N SER A 11 2.80 -14.24 -11.38
CA SER A 11 3.66 -13.14 -11.86
C SER A 11 3.34 -12.64 -13.27
N ASN A 12 2.75 -13.45 -14.14
CA ASN A 12 2.51 -13.09 -15.55
C ASN A 12 1.08 -12.62 -15.84
N THR A 13 0.17 -12.70 -14.90
CA THR A 13 -1.27 -12.49 -15.12
C THR A 13 -1.71 -11.04 -15.15
N ILE A 14 -0.84 -10.08 -14.81
CA ILE A 14 -1.23 -8.65 -14.66
C ILE A 14 -0.99 -7.83 -15.93
N GLN A 15 -0.22 -8.31 -16.90
CA GLN A 15 0.03 -7.57 -18.15
C GLN A 15 -0.80 -8.02 -19.38
N GLU A 16 -1.64 -9.03 -19.28
CA GLU A 16 -2.30 -9.66 -20.45
C GLU A 16 -3.83 -9.80 -20.31
N TYR A 17 -4.49 -8.84 -19.70
CA TYR A 17 -5.94 -8.90 -19.44
C TYR A 17 -6.81 -8.94 -20.70
N ASP A 18 -6.34 -8.45 -21.84
CA ASP A 18 -7.07 -8.47 -23.11
C ASP A 18 -6.95 -9.78 -23.91
N ARG A 19 -5.96 -10.63 -23.59
CA ARG A 19 -5.79 -11.94 -24.25
C ARG A 19 -6.32 -13.13 -23.45
N GLN A 20 -6.58 -12.98 -22.17
CA GLN A 20 -6.87 -14.12 -21.28
C GLN A 20 -8.29 -14.67 -21.38
N VAL A 21 -9.27 -13.92 -21.84
CA VAL A 21 -10.63 -14.47 -22.08
C VAL A 21 -10.59 -15.57 -23.17
N ILE A 22 -9.66 -15.46 -24.12
CA ILE A 22 -9.45 -16.46 -25.17
C ILE A 22 -8.61 -17.64 -24.65
N VAL A 23 -7.58 -17.38 -23.85
CA VAL A 23 -6.65 -18.42 -23.39
C VAL A 23 -7.27 -19.34 -22.32
N TRP A 24 -8.14 -18.84 -21.46
CA TRP A 24 -8.81 -19.68 -20.45
C TRP A 24 -9.86 -20.63 -21.04
N ASN A 25 -10.50 -20.23 -22.14
CA ASN A 25 -11.34 -21.16 -22.90
C ASN A 25 -10.50 -22.27 -23.56
N VAL A 26 -9.26 -21.95 -23.93
CA VAL A 26 -8.32 -22.92 -24.52
C VAL A 26 -7.68 -23.86 -23.47
N ILE A 27 -7.37 -23.36 -22.26
CA ILE A 27 -6.77 -24.17 -21.18
C ILE A 27 -7.80 -25.11 -20.53
N LEU A 28 -9.05 -24.70 -20.39
CA LEU A 28 -10.14 -25.62 -20.02
C LEU A 28 -10.32 -26.71 -21.07
N PHE A 29 -10.11 -26.36 -22.34
CA PHE A 29 -10.13 -27.27 -23.47
C PHE A 29 -8.98 -28.29 -23.43
N LEU A 30 -7.77 -27.87 -23.08
CA LEU A 30 -6.59 -28.74 -22.98
C LEU A 30 -6.57 -29.64 -21.73
N SER A 31 -7.14 -29.22 -20.61
CA SER A 31 -7.22 -30.08 -19.42
C SER A 31 -8.28 -31.17 -19.52
N ILE A 32 -9.30 -30.98 -20.36
CA ILE A 32 -10.31 -31.99 -20.69
C ILE A 32 -9.74 -33.04 -21.67
N LEU A 33 -8.78 -32.66 -22.50
CA LEU A 33 -8.17 -33.56 -23.50
C LEU A 33 -7.23 -34.63 -22.92
N LEU A 34 -6.80 -34.53 -21.65
CA LEU A 34 -5.77 -35.41 -21.06
C LEU A 34 -6.29 -36.57 -20.21
N THR A 35 -7.60 -36.78 -20.10
CA THR A 35 -8.19 -37.83 -19.22
C THR A 35 -9.20 -38.75 -19.92
N VAL A 36 -8.99 -39.13 -21.15
CA VAL A 36 -9.97 -40.01 -21.84
C VAL A 36 -9.40 -41.44 -22.05
N SER A 37 -10.04 -42.43 -21.43
CA SER A 37 -9.95 -43.82 -21.80
C SER A 37 -10.94 -44.12 -22.94
N PRO A 38 -10.58 -45.02 -23.89
CA PRO A 38 -11.31 -45.13 -25.12
C PRO A 38 -12.44 -46.17 -25.03
N ILE A 39 -13.67 -45.81 -25.36
CA ILE A 39 -14.66 -46.69 -26.00
C ILE A 39 -15.82 -45.74 -26.47
N CYS A 40 -15.82 -45.42 -27.73
CA CYS A 40 -17.00 -45.30 -28.61
C CYS A 40 -16.55 -44.81 -30.00
N GLU A 41 -16.83 -45.56 -30.99
CA GLU A 41 -16.80 -45.15 -32.40
C GLU A 41 -17.86 -44.03 -32.57
N ALA A 42 -17.45 -42.80 -32.69
CA ALA A 42 -18.26 -41.68 -33.17
C ALA A 42 -17.33 -40.52 -33.53
N ASN A 43 -17.64 -39.83 -34.55
CA ASN A 43 -17.09 -38.58 -35.10
C ASN A 43 -15.99 -37.90 -34.26
N SER A 44 -14.89 -37.64 -34.87
CA SER A 44 -13.61 -37.19 -34.26
C SER A 44 -13.69 -35.93 -33.35
N ASN A 45 -14.82 -35.24 -33.34
CA ASN A 45 -14.98 -33.93 -32.68
C ASN A 45 -15.88 -33.94 -31.43
N CYS A 46 -16.41 -35.10 -31.00
CA CYS A 46 -17.29 -35.17 -29.82
C CYS A 46 -16.69 -36.09 -28.72
N THR A 47 -16.78 -35.67 -27.49
CA THR A 47 -16.29 -36.37 -26.30
C THR A 47 -17.38 -36.54 -25.24
N VAL A 48 -17.33 -37.59 -24.43
CA VAL A 48 -18.21 -37.80 -23.27
C VAL A 48 -17.37 -37.75 -22.00
N ASN A 49 -17.74 -36.87 -21.10
CA ASN A 49 -17.15 -36.79 -19.79
C ASN A 49 -18.24 -36.96 -18.71
N GLY A 50 -18.35 -38.16 -18.16
CA GLY A 50 -19.41 -38.52 -17.21
C GLY A 50 -20.80 -38.41 -17.83
N ASN A 51 -21.60 -37.44 -17.38
CA ASN A 51 -22.94 -37.16 -17.91
C ASN A 51 -22.99 -36.00 -18.92
N HIS A 52 -21.82 -35.47 -19.32
CA HIS A 52 -21.69 -34.32 -20.19
C HIS A 52 -21.14 -34.74 -21.55
N TYR A 53 -21.85 -34.42 -22.62
CA TYR A 53 -21.48 -34.62 -23.99
C TYR A 53 -21.04 -33.31 -24.62
N ILE A 54 -19.82 -33.26 -25.15
CA ILE A 54 -19.22 -32.03 -25.68
C ILE A 54 -18.83 -32.28 -27.11
N CYS A 55 -19.34 -31.51 -28.04
CA CYS A 55 -18.96 -31.49 -29.44
C CYS A 55 -18.32 -30.16 -29.81
N SER A 56 -17.11 -30.18 -30.33
CA SER A 56 -16.39 -29.00 -30.80
C SER A 56 -16.31 -29.01 -32.34
N SER A 57 -16.36 -27.79 -32.90
CA SER A 57 -16.19 -27.58 -34.34
C SER A 57 -17.17 -28.37 -35.21
N ILE A 58 -18.47 -28.27 -34.90
CA ILE A 58 -19.51 -28.89 -35.70
C ILE A 58 -19.70 -28.02 -36.95
N ASP A 59 -19.19 -28.53 -38.10
CA ASP A 59 -19.23 -27.84 -39.38
C ASP A 59 -20.06 -28.56 -40.45
N SER A 60 -20.40 -29.81 -40.18
CA SER A 60 -21.19 -30.62 -41.12
C SER A 60 -22.29 -31.45 -40.44
N GLN A 61 -23.25 -31.90 -41.21
CA GLN A 61 -24.34 -32.77 -40.71
C GLN A 61 -23.82 -34.10 -40.10
N THR A 62 -22.65 -34.54 -40.51
CA THR A 62 -22.03 -35.82 -40.08
C THR A 62 -21.40 -35.70 -38.69
N ASP A 63 -21.07 -34.46 -38.26
CA ASP A 63 -20.39 -34.23 -36.97
C ASP A 63 -21.37 -34.15 -35.80
N PHE A 64 -22.68 -34.12 -36.07
CA PHE A 64 -23.69 -34.01 -35.04
C PHE A 64 -24.05 -35.37 -34.44
N PRO A 65 -24.16 -35.51 -33.12
CA PRO A 65 -24.46 -36.76 -32.47
C PRO A 65 -25.84 -37.28 -32.83
N LEU A 66 -25.92 -38.39 -33.55
CA LEU A 66 -27.14 -39.08 -33.88
C LEU A 66 -27.75 -39.82 -32.69
N VAL A 67 -26.93 -40.21 -31.71
CA VAL A 67 -27.33 -40.97 -30.54
C VAL A 67 -26.59 -40.41 -29.32
N LEU A 68 -27.28 -39.92 -28.32
CA LEU A 68 -26.75 -39.56 -27.02
C LEU A 68 -26.71 -40.81 -26.13
N PRO A 69 -25.63 -41.05 -25.37
CA PRO A 69 -25.63 -42.10 -24.33
C PRO A 69 -26.74 -41.82 -23.30
N THR A 70 -27.32 -42.86 -22.77
CA THR A 70 -28.51 -42.80 -21.90
C THR A 70 -28.26 -42.08 -20.58
N ASN A 71 -27.00 -42.00 -20.16
CA ASN A 71 -26.57 -41.29 -18.96
C ASN A 71 -26.34 -39.77 -19.17
N VAL A 72 -26.34 -39.30 -20.42
CA VAL A 72 -26.09 -37.90 -20.74
C VAL A 72 -27.26 -37.04 -20.30
N ARG A 73 -26.97 -35.97 -19.57
CA ARG A 73 -27.89 -34.92 -19.12
C ARG A 73 -27.47 -33.54 -19.62
N LYS A 74 -26.18 -33.34 -19.85
CA LYS A 74 -25.59 -32.08 -20.29
C LYS A 74 -25.05 -32.25 -21.70
N VAL A 75 -25.32 -31.26 -22.54
CA VAL A 75 -24.80 -31.24 -23.95
C VAL A 75 -24.26 -29.84 -24.23
N THR A 76 -23.03 -29.78 -24.74
CA THR A 76 -22.42 -28.59 -25.29
C THR A 76 -22.11 -28.77 -26.75
N LEU A 77 -22.64 -27.90 -27.58
CA LEU A 77 -22.42 -27.90 -29.03
C LEU A 77 -21.67 -26.62 -29.40
N MET A 78 -20.52 -26.74 -30.02
CA MET A 78 -19.75 -25.63 -30.55
C MET A 78 -19.74 -25.71 -32.06
N GLY A 79 -20.27 -24.69 -32.70
CA GLY A 79 -20.48 -24.65 -34.15
C GLY A 79 -19.37 -23.91 -34.88
N THR A 80 -19.52 -23.90 -36.18
CA THR A 80 -18.75 -23.08 -37.12
C THR A 80 -19.70 -22.25 -37.97
N ASN A 81 -19.15 -21.55 -38.97
CA ASN A 81 -19.90 -20.64 -39.84
C ASN A 81 -20.86 -21.30 -40.83
N GLU A 82 -21.00 -22.63 -40.87
CA GLU A 82 -21.71 -23.33 -41.94
C GLU A 82 -23.12 -23.80 -41.58
N LEU A 83 -23.41 -24.01 -40.26
CA LEU A 83 -24.71 -24.53 -39.82
C LEU A 83 -25.65 -23.46 -39.31
N ASP A 84 -26.94 -23.59 -39.62
CA ASP A 84 -28.01 -22.74 -39.20
C ASP A 84 -28.92 -23.38 -38.12
N GLU A 85 -29.88 -22.59 -37.63
CA GLU A 85 -30.83 -23.03 -36.62
C GLU A 85 -31.78 -24.18 -37.10
N SER A 86 -32.09 -24.25 -38.38
CA SER A 86 -33.01 -25.27 -38.91
C SER A 86 -32.39 -26.66 -38.83
N PHE A 87 -31.09 -26.77 -38.93
CA PHE A 87 -30.36 -28.00 -38.74
C PHE A 87 -30.50 -28.54 -37.31
N LEU A 88 -30.29 -27.66 -36.30
CA LEU A 88 -30.37 -28.01 -34.87
C LEU A 88 -31.78 -28.41 -34.46
N ALA A 89 -32.81 -27.65 -34.88
CA ALA A 89 -34.19 -27.93 -34.55
C ALA A 89 -34.65 -29.34 -34.91
N ARG A 90 -34.31 -29.84 -36.07
CA ARG A 90 -34.66 -31.19 -36.51
C ARG A 90 -34.04 -32.30 -35.65
N ARG A 91 -32.92 -32.05 -35.00
CA ARG A 91 -32.20 -33.00 -34.20
C ARG A 91 -32.72 -33.10 -32.78
N PHE A 92 -33.14 -31.98 -32.18
CA PHE A 92 -33.68 -31.95 -30.81
C PHE A 92 -35.03 -32.68 -30.71
N ASN A 93 -35.83 -32.66 -31.73
CA ASN A 93 -37.13 -33.35 -31.76
C ASN A 93 -37.00 -34.86 -31.89
N SER A 94 -36.10 -35.49 -31.16
CA SER A 94 -36.00 -36.94 -31.09
C SER A 94 -36.05 -37.41 -29.65
N GLN A 95 -36.69 -38.59 -29.42
CA GLN A 95 -36.79 -39.17 -28.07
C GLN A 95 -35.41 -39.36 -27.38
N LYS A 96 -34.34 -39.34 -28.15
CA LYS A 96 -32.96 -39.46 -27.65
C LYS A 96 -32.44 -38.25 -26.88
N TRP A 97 -33.07 -37.11 -27.06
CA TRP A 97 -32.74 -35.86 -26.38
C TRP A 97 -33.69 -35.56 -25.20
N ALA A 98 -34.75 -36.33 -25.00
CA ALA A 98 -35.74 -36.09 -23.95
C ALA A 98 -35.19 -36.08 -22.53
N ASN A 99 -34.02 -36.66 -22.31
CA ASN A 99 -33.35 -36.67 -20.99
C ASN A 99 -32.37 -35.51 -20.76
N VAL A 100 -32.17 -34.64 -21.75
CA VAL A 100 -31.23 -33.51 -21.63
C VAL A 100 -31.82 -32.45 -20.73
N SER A 101 -31.11 -32.14 -19.68
CA SER A 101 -31.46 -31.07 -18.73
C SER A 101 -30.70 -29.79 -18.97
N ASP A 102 -29.48 -29.87 -19.57
CA ASP A 102 -28.60 -28.74 -19.78
C ASP A 102 -28.13 -28.73 -21.24
N LEU A 103 -28.41 -27.67 -21.97
CA LEU A 103 -28.02 -27.47 -23.35
C LEU A 103 -27.27 -26.15 -23.52
N SER A 104 -26.06 -26.24 -24.10
CA SER A 104 -25.26 -25.08 -24.49
C SER A 104 -24.97 -25.11 -25.98
N ILE A 105 -25.30 -24.04 -26.67
CA ILE A 105 -25.08 -23.82 -28.11
C ILE A 105 -24.16 -22.60 -28.22
N LEU A 106 -22.96 -22.82 -28.74
CA LEU A 106 -21.87 -21.83 -28.74
C LEU A 106 -21.34 -21.61 -30.16
N GLU A 107 -21.10 -20.34 -30.51
CA GLU A 107 -20.34 -19.96 -31.72
C GLU A 107 -20.98 -20.35 -33.06
N PHE A 108 -22.31 -20.57 -33.11
CA PHE A 108 -23.04 -20.79 -34.36
C PHE A 108 -23.32 -19.46 -35.07
N THR A 109 -22.40 -18.99 -35.86
CA THR A 109 -22.44 -17.65 -36.45
C THR A 109 -23.50 -17.50 -37.57
N ASN A 110 -23.98 -18.59 -38.21
CA ASN A 110 -25.07 -18.54 -39.19
C ASN A 110 -26.46 -18.66 -38.58
N MET A 111 -26.56 -18.96 -37.30
CA MET A 111 -27.83 -18.97 -36.58
C MET A 111 -28.38 -17.54 -36.48
N LYS A 112 -29.60 -17.30 -36.99
CA LYS A 112 -30.22 -15.98 -37.01
C LYS A 112 -31.50 -15.94 -36.20
N HIS A 113 -32.39 -16.91 -36.40
CA HIS A 113 -33.73 -16.91 -35.87
C HIS A 113 -34.07 -18.29 -35.28
N ILE A 114 -34.53 -18.36 -34.05
CA ILE A 114 -35.04 -19.60 -33.45
C ILE A 114 -36.55 -19.54 -33.36
N LYS A 115 -37.21 -20.52 -34.01
CA LYS A 115 -38.68 -20.66 -34.08
C LYS A 115 -39.17 -21.53 -32.93
N GLU A 116 -40.51 -21.52 -32.70
CA GLU A 116 -41.17 -22.27 -31.65
C GLU A 116 -40.74 -23.75 -31.57
N GLU A 117 -40.53 -24.39 -32.77
CA GLU A 117 -40.16 -25.79 -32.89
C GLU A 117 -38.73 -26.09 -32.48
N PHE A 118 -37.89 -25.07 -32.27
CA PHE A 118 -36.44 -25.25 -32.04
C PHE A 118 -36.14 -26.08 -30.80
N LEU A 119 -36.86 -25.90 -29.72
CA LEU A 119 -36.68 -26.63 -28.46
C LEU A 119 -37.64 -27.84 -28.30
N ALA A 120 -38.37 -28.21 -29.36
CA ALA A 120 -39.28 -29.36 -29.32
C ALA A 120 -38.53 -30.66 -29.00
N GLY A 121 -39.03 -31.46 -28.07
CA GLY A 121 -38.39 -32.69 -27.60
C GLY A 121 -37.39 -32.53 -26.42
N LEU A 122 -37.19 -31.31 -25.94
CA LEU A 122 -36.33 -31.00 -24.77
C LEU A 122 -37.16 -30.66 -23.51
N GLU A 123 -38.17 -31.45 -23.23
CA GLU A 123 -39.15 -31.15 -22.15
C GLU A 123 -38.55 -31.11 -20.75
N GLN A 124 -37.42 -31.80 -20.56
CA GLN A 124 -36.67 -31.82 -19.27
C GLN A 124 -35.62 -30.71 -19.13
N LEU A 125 -35.56 -29.80 -20.13
CA LEU A 125 -34.56 -28.75 -20.15
C LEU A 125 -34.75 -27.79 -18.96
N LYS A 126 -33.67 -27.63 -18.18
CA LYS A 126 -33.56 -26.69 -17.04
C LYS A 126 -32.59 -25.58 -17.29
N PHE A 127 -31.55 -25.84 -18.04
CA PHE A 127 -30.50 -24.89 -18.40
C PHE A 127 -30.40 -24.79 -19.93
N LEU A 128 -30.53 -23.57 -20.44
CA LEU A 128 -30.32 -23.25 -21.84
C LEU A 128 -29.28 -22.11 -21.96
N SER A 129 -28.24 -22.36 -22.74
CA SER A 129 -27.28 -21.32 -23.14
C SER A 129 -27.22 -21.27 -24.67
N ILE A 130 -27.40 -20.09 -25.25
CA ILE A 130 -27.15 -19.77 -26.64
C ILE A 130 -26.22 -18.57 -26.64
N SER A 131 -24.92 -18.79 -26.95
CA SER A 131 -23.92 -17.75 -26.67
C SER A 131 -22.96 -17.61 -27.83
N SER A 132 -22.48 -16.37 -28.05
CA SER A 132 -21.50 -16.03 -29.10
C SER A 132 -21.97 -16.35 -30.54
N CYS A 133 -23.29 -16.35 -30.75
CA CYS A 133 -23.91 -16.54 -32.05
C CYS A 133 -24.10 -15.14 -32.68
N THR A 134 -23.07 -14.60 -33.33
CA THR A 134 -22.95 -13.19 -33.70
C THR A 134 -24.02 -12.66 -34.66
N ASN A 135 -24.69 -13.54 -35.43
CA ASN A 135 -25.80 -13.15 -36.33
C ASN A 135 -27.17 -13.42 -35.73
N PHE A 136 -27.23 -13.94 -34.51
CA PHE A 136 -28.48 -14.27 -33.82
C PHE A 136 -29.19 -13.00 -33.39
N ASP A 137 -30.37 -12.71 -33.94
CA ASP A 137 -31.11 -11.46 -33.75
C ASP A 137 -32.60 -11.67 -33.45
N GLU A 138 -33.17 -12.88 -33.66
CA GLU A 138 -34.60 -13.10 -33.49
C GLU A 138 -34.94 -14.39 -32.72
N ILE A 139 -35.88 -14.27 -31.76
CA ILE A 139 -36.41 -15.37 -30.95
C ILE A 139 -37.92 -15.34 -31.11
N ASP A 140 -38.52 -16.45 -31.43
CA ASP A 140 -40.00 -16.54 -31.46
C ASP A 140 -40.57 -16.37 -30.05
N LYS A 141 -41.65 -15.62 -29.94
CA LYS A 141 -42.33 -15.35 -28.67
C LYS A 141 -42.83 -16.62 -27.94
N ASP A 142 -43.09 -17.70 -28.70
CA ASP A 142 -43.63 -18.92 -28.18
C ASP A 142 -42.57 -20.04 -28.02
N ILE A 143 -41.30 -19.73 -28.22
CA ILE A 143 -40.15 -20.66 -28.15
C ILE A 143 -40.13 -21.50 -26.86
N PHE A 144 -40.49 -20.94 -25.71
CA PHE A 144 -40.44 -21.62 -24.43
C PHE A 144 -41.72 -22.38 -24.08
N CYS A 145 -42.72 -22.49 -24.96
CA CYS A 145 -43.93 -23.24 -24.70
C CYS A 145 -43.65 -24.75 -24.51
N SER A 146 -42.65 -25.30 -25.25
CA SER A 146 -42.23 -26.69 -25.12
C SER A 146 -41.31 -26.97 -23.95
N THR A 147 -40.69 -25.95 -23.36
CA THR A 147 -39.67 -26.07 -22.31
C THR A 147 -39.96 -25.20 -21.09
N PRO A 148 -41.12 -25.33 -20.42
CA PRO A 148 -41.57 -24.47 -19.34
C PRO A 148 -40.74 -24.61 -18.06
N ASN A 149 -39.91 -25.64 -17.97
CA ASN A 149 -39.11 -25.97 -16.77
C ASN A 149 -37.74 -25.33 -16.74
N ILE A 150 -37.39 -24.44 -17.69
CA ILE A 150 -36.09 -23.76 -17.71
C ILE A 150 -35.98 -22.89 -16.45
N GLU A 151 -34.93 -23.17 -15.68
CA GLU A 151 -34.53 -22.45 -14.48
C GLU A 151 -33.40 -21.44 -14.78
N ALA A 152 -32.55 -21.70 -15.81
CA ALA A 152 -31.46 -20.85 -16.19
C ALA A 152 -31.42 -20.60 -17.72
N LEU A 153 -31.37 -19.33 -18.12
CA LEU A 153 -31.30 -18.88 -19.49
C LEU A 153 -30.10 -17.94 -19.69
N HIS A 154 -29.19 -18.33 -20.58
CA HIS A 154 -28.03 -17.56 -20.95
C HIS A 154 -28.07 -17.26 -22.46
N LEU A 155 -28.05 -15.98 -22.81
CA LEU A 155 -28.05 -15.47 -24.18
C LEU A 155 -26.83 -14.58 -24.44
N ASP A 156 -25.70 -14.95 -23.87
CA ASP A 156 -24.50 -14.13 -23.77
C ASP A 156 -23.80 -13.90 -25.10
N GLU A 157 -23.22 -12.71 -25.30
CA GLU A 157 -22.38 -12.33 -26.45
C GLU A 157 -23.12 -12.42 -27.81
N ASN A 158 -24.44 -12.39 -27.81
CA ASN A 158 -25.26 -12.31 -29.03
C ASN A 158 -25.47 -10.83 -29.39
N THR A 159 -24.48 -10.23 -30.03
CA THR A 159 -24.37 -8.80 -30.21
C THR A 159 -25.48 -8.14 -31.04
N ARG A 160 -26.25 -8.92 -31.83
CA ARG A 160 -27.39 -8.42 -32.59
C ARG A 160 -28.74 -8.69 -31.92
N LEU A 161 -28.78 -9.55 -30.90
CA LEU A 161 -30.02 -9.90 -30.22
C LEU A 161 -30.54 -8.72 -29.40
N ARG A 162 -31.75 -8.24 -29.75
CA ARG A 162 -32.37 -7.10 -29.07
C ARG A 162 -33.10 -7.53 -27.81
N ILE A 163 -33.02 -6.69 -26.77
CA ILE A 163 -33.69 -6.94 -25.49
C ILE A 163 -35.22 -7.10 -25.68
N SER A 164 -35.84 -6.33 -26.58
CA SER A 164 -37.28 -6.40 -26.86
C SER A 164 -37.71 -7.76 -27.39
N VAL A 165 -36.86 -8.48 -28.09
CA VAL A 165 -37.13 -9.82 -28.60
C VAL A 165 -37.08 -10.81 -27.41
N VAL A 166 -36.08 -10.66 -26.52
CA VAL A 166 -36.01 -11.48 -25.31
C VAL A 166 -37.19 -11.25 -24.39
N GLU A 167 -37.58 -9.98 -24.23
CA GLU A 167 -38.77 -9.61 -23.43
C GLU A 167 -40.03 -10.32 -23.93
N ALA A 168 -40.27 -10.26 -25.24
CA ALA A 168 -41.46 -10.87 -25.85
C ALA A 168 -41.50 -12.38 -25.64
N ALA A 169 -40.37 -13.06 -25.70
CA ALA A 169 -40.26 -14.50 -25.48
C ALA A 169 -40.43 -14.90 -24.00
N LEU A 170 -40.13 -14.00 -23.06
CA LEU A 170 -40.22 -14.27 -21.62
C LEU A 170 -41.60 -13.94 -21.01
N ILE A 171 -42.43 -13.13 -21.66
CA ILE A 171 -43.73 -12.73 -21.14
C ILE A 171 -44.58 -13.98 -20.91
N ASP A 172 -45.12 -14.15 -19.69
CA ASP A 172 -45.97 -15.27 -19.25
C ASP A 172 -45.39 -16.68 -19.45
N LYS A 173 -44.10 -16.77 -19.75
CA LYS A 173 -43.33 -18.01 -19.90
C LYS A 173 -42.31 -18.16 -18.80
N LEU A 174 -41.70 -19.35 -18.70
CA LEU A 174 -40.55 -19.65 -17.80
C LEU A 174 -40.77 -19.18 -16.34
N ASN A 175 -41.86 -19.57 -15.72
CA ASN A 175 -42.19 -19.19 -14.34
C ASN A 175 -41.19 -19.71 -13.31
N ASN A 176 -40.36 -20.73 -13.68
CA ASN A 176 -39.32 -21.31 -12.86
C ASN A 176 -37.97 -20.60 -13.06
N LEU A 177 -37.90 -19.57 -13.91
CA LEU A 177 -36.63 -18.89 -14.21
C LEU A 177 -36.03 -18.23 -12.97
N ARG A 178 -34.81 -18.59 -12.65
CA ARG A 178 -34.05 -18.09 -11.51
C ARG A 178 -32.75 -17.39 -11.96
N TYR A 179 -32.19 -17.82 -13.09
CA TYR A 179 -30.93 -17.34 -13.62
C TYR A 179 -31.14 -16.78 -15.03
N LEU A 180 -30.84 -15.48 -15.19
CA LEU A 180 -30.88 -14.81 -16.50
C LEU A 180 -29.57 -14.11 -16.76
N SER A 181 -28.89 -14.48 -17.85
CA SER A 181 -27.66 -13.86 -18.31
C SER A 181 -27.85 -13.33 -19.73
N LEU A 182 -27.54 -12.03 -19.89
CA LEU A 182 -27.70 -11.29 -21.14
C LEU A 182 -26.44 -10.48 -21.43
N ILE A 183 -25.26 -11.07 -21.16
CA ILE A 183 -23.96 -10.42 -21.30
C ILE A 183 -23.74 -10.01 -22.75
N GLY A 184 -23.43 -8.73 -23.01
CA GLY A 184 -23.02 -8.27 -24.32
C GLY A 184 -24.07 -8.37 -25.42
N ILE A 185 -25.36 -8.53 -25.10
CA ILE A 185 -26.43 -8.49 -26.09
C ILE A 185 -26.61 -7.06 -26.63
N GLN A 186 -27.15 -6.94 -27.86
CA GLN A 186 -27.46 -5.67 -28.51
C GLN A 186 -26.25 -4.72 -28.57
N ALA A 187 -25.04 -5.26 -28.68
CA ALA A 187 -23.80 -4.45 -28.67
C ALA A 187 -23.67 -3.51 -29.89
N ILE A 188 -24.48 -3.71 -30.91
CA ILE A 188 -24.49 -2.93 -32.17
C ILE A 188 -25.45 -1.72 -32.06
N GLU A 189 -26.46 -1.77 -31.21
CA GLU A 189 -27.41 -0.66 -31.00
C GLU A 189 -27.00 0.19 -29.78
N GLN A 190 -27.37 1.48 -29.78
CA GLN A 190 -26.84 2.44 -28.82
C GLN A 190 -27.52 2.45 -27.46
N HIS A 191 -28.77 1.94 -27.32
CA HIS A 191 -29.51 2.04 -26.06
C HIS A 191 -30.42 0.85 -25.80
N ILE A 192 -30.31 0.26 -24.61
CA ILE A 192 -31.27 -0.70 -24.06
C ILE A 192 -32.09 -0.01 -22.98
N VAL A 193 -33.43 -0.10 -23.10
CA VAL A 193 -34.32 0.37 -22.06
C VAL A 193 -34.96 -0.86 -21.39
N LEU A 194 -34.61 -1.10 -20.11
CA LEU A 194 -35.29 -2.08 -19.28
C LEU A 194 -36.63 -1.50 -18.81
N GLY A 195 -37.57 -1.30 -19.76
CA GLY A 195 -38.85 -0.64 -19.52
C GLY A 195 -39.90 -1.57 -18.98
N ASP A 196 -41.18 -1.12 -19.10
CA ASP A 196 -42.33 -1.85 -18.58
C ASP A 196 -42.48 -3.27 -19.15
N ASN A 197 -42.04 -3.49 -20.39
CA ASN A 197 -42.11 -4.82 -20.99
C ASN A 197 -41.11 -5.78 -20.34
N PHE A 198 -39.89 -5.35 -20.06
CA PHE A 198 -38.90 -6.14 -19.33
C PHE A 198 -39.40 -6.45 -17.92
N MET A 199 -39.94 -5.46 -17.27
CA MET A 199 -40.59 -5.58 -15.97
C MET A 199 -41.74 -6.59 -15.99
N ARG A 200 -42.60 -6.54 -17.03
CA ARG A 200 -43.67 -7.49 -17.23
C ARG A 200 -43.17 -8.89 -17.53
N ALA A 201 -42.13 -9.00 -18.36
CA ALA A 201 -41.51 -10.28 -18.70
C ALA A 201 -40.94 -11.02 -17.50
N LEU A 202 -40.44 -10.28 -16.50
CA LEU A 202 -39.84 -10.84 -15.27
C LEU A 202 -40.81 -10.91 -14.09
N ARG A 203 -42.01 -10.33 -14.21
CA ARG A 203 -43.00 -10.32 -13.16
C ARG A 203 -43.44 -11.75 -12.76
N GLY A 204 -43.43 -12.02 -11.46
CA GLY A 204 -43.80 -13.34 -10.92
C GLY A 204 -42.71 -14.40 -11.01
N LYS A 205 -41.57 -14.12 -11.63
CA LYS A 205 -40.42 -15.03 -11.64
C LYS A 205 -39.59 -14.84 -10.36
N ASN A 206 -39.07 -15.96 -9.85
CA ASN A 206 -38.23 -15.94 -8.64
C ASN A 206 -36.74 -15.77 -9.01
N LEU A 207 -36.43 -14.65 -9.69
CA LEU A 207 -35.11 -14.42 -10.19
C LEU A 207 -34.10 -14.22 -9.05
N THR A 208 -33.00 -15.01 -9.05
CA THR A 208 -31.93 -14.95 -8.07
C THR A 208 -30.63 -14.43 -8.68
N TYR A 209 -30.46 -14.55 -9.99
CA TYR A 209 -29.28 -14.13 -10.73
C TYR A 209 -29.71 -13.32 -11.97
N LEU A 210 -29.08 -12.14 -12.13
CA LEU A 210 -29.24 -11.29 -13.31
C LEU A 210 -27.89 -10.71 -13.71
N ASP A 211 -27.45 -11.03 -14.91
CA ASP A 211 -26.24 -10.46 -15.51
C ASP A 211 -26.62 -9.73 -16.80
N ILE A 212 -26.39 -8.41 -16.81
CA ILE A 212 -26.61 -7.53 -17.97
C ILE A 212 -25.33 -6.73 -18.22
N SER A 213 -24.19 -7.37 -18.05
CA SER A 213 -22.89 -6.74 -18.27
C SER A 213 -22.56 -6.58 -19.75
N ARG A 214 -21.62 -5.66 -20.06
CA ARG A 214 -21.15 -5.34 -21.42
C ARG A 214 -22.23 -4.85 -22.39
N VAL A 215 -23.30 -4.29 -21.86
CA VAL A 215 -24.36 -3.68 -22.67
C VAL A 215 -24.02 -2.21 -22.88
N PRO A 216 -24.11 -1.68 -24.14
CA PRO A 216 -23.63 -0.33 -24.47
C PRO A 216 -24.30 0.78 -23.69
N ALA A 217 -25.59 0.65 -23.41
CA ALA A 217 -26.33 1.60 -22.56
C ALA A 217 -27.56 0.91 -21.94
N ILE A 218 -27.74 1.05 -20.64
CA ILE A 218 -28.85 0.48 -19.91
C ILE A 218 -29.61 1.61 -19.20
N PHE A 219 -30.89 1.69 -19.42
CA PHE A 219 -31.81 2.48 -18.61
C PHE A 219 -32.54 1.55 -17.62
N ILE A 220 -32.42 1.82 -16.33
CA ILE A 220 -33.08 1.06 -15.27
C ILE A 220 -34.13 1.95 -14.62
N PRO A 221 -35.43 1.63 -14.75
CA PRO A 221 -36.51 2.41 -14.13
C PRO A 221 -36.57 2.22 -12.61
N ASN A 222 -37.20 3.16 -11.91
CA ASN A 222 -37.26 3.20 -10.44
C ASN A 222 -37.97 1.99 -9.81
N ASP A 223 -38.86 1.35 -10.50
CA ASP A 223 -39.69 0.26 -9.95
C ASP A 223 -39.01 -1.12 -9.98
N VAL A 224 -37.76 -1.17 -10.45
CA VAL A 224 -36.93 -2.41 -10.53
C VAL A 224 -36.84 -3.11 -9.18
N THR A 225 -36.81 -2.35 -8.09
CA THR A 225 -36.68 -2.92 -6.73
C THR A 225 -37.83 -3.83 -6.31
N MET A 226 -39.03 -3.57 -6.84
CA MET A 226 -40.21 -4.38 -6.47
C MET A 226 -40.24 -5.76 -7.13
N LEU A 227 -39.47 -5.94 -8.24
CA LEU A 227 -39.41 -7.22 -8.95
C LEU A 227 -38.34 -8.17 -8.44
N PHE A 228 -37.31 -7.63 -7.84
CA PHE A 228 -36.10 -8.37 -7.55
C PHE A 228 -35.89 -8.68 -6.05
N THR A 229 -37.00 -8.89 -5.32
CA THR A 229 -36.96 -9.17 -3.87
C THR A 229 -36.07 -10.38 -3.50
N ASN A 230 -35.94 -11.34 -4.41
CA ASN A 230 -35.11 -12.55 -4.22
C ASN A 230 -33.78 -12.53 -4.98
N LEU A 231 -33.47 -11.43 -5.65
CA LEU A 231 -32.22 -11.32 -6.40
C LEU A 231 -31.02 -11.39 -5.45
N LYS A 232 -30.07 -12.28 -5.78
CA LYS A 232 -28.82 -12.48 -5.02
C LYS A 232 -27.59 -12.01 -5.76
N TYR A 233 -27.64 -11.97 -7.09
CA TYR A 233 -26.54 -11.56 -7.95
C TYR A 233 -27.06 -10.56 -8.99
N LEU A 234 -26.43 -9.39 -9.07
CA LEU A 234 -26.67 -8.37 -10.08
C LEU A 234 -25.33 -7.88 -10.64
N ASN A 235 -25.12 -8.10 -11.91
CA ASN A 235 -23.94 -7.65 -12.64
C ASN A 235 -24.32 -6.64 -13.73
N LEU A 236 -23.76 -5.44 -13.63
CA LEU A 236 -23.88 -4.35 -14.61
C LEU A 236 -22.51 -3.93 -15.15
N SER A 237 -21.49 -4.77 -14.97
CA SER A 237 -20.11 -4.41 -15.30
C SER A 237 -19.94 -4.11 -16.79
N TYR A 238 -19.02 -3.17 -17.08
CA TYR A 238 -18.71 -2.70 -18.43
C TYR A 238 -19.92 -2.16 -19.22
N SER A 239 -21.03 -1.90 -18.56
CA SER A 239 -22.19 -1.26 -19.15
C SER A 239 -22.09 0.27 -19.04
N LYS A 240 -22.87 0.98 -19.86
CA LYS A 240 -23.01 2.44 -19.77
C LYS A 240 -24.44 2.74 -19.37
N PRO A 241 -24.80 2.62 -18.10
CA PRO A 241 -26.14 2.96 -17.68
C PRO A 241 -26.39 4.43 -17.97
N VAL A 242 -27.50 4.70 -18.62
CA VAL A 242 -27.95 6.06 -18.99
C VAL A 242 -29.03 6.47 -18.00
N TRP A 243 -28.83 7.58 -17.35
CA TRP A 243 -29.83 8.21 -16.49
C TRP A 243 -30.45 9.39 -17.21
N PRO A 244 -31.78 9.54 -17.20
CA PRO A 244 -32.39 10.73 -17.76
C PRO A 244 -31.89 11.97 -16.99
N HIS A 245 -31.38 12.95 -17.73
CA HIS A 245 -30.82 14.18 -17.15
C HIS A 245 -31.83 15.01 -16.32
N ASP A 246 -33.12 14.78 -16.48
CA ASP A 246 -34.18 15.58 -15.88
C ASP A 246 -34.96 14.89 -14.75
N MET A 247 -34.65 13.65 -14.42
CA MET A 247 -35.29 12.98 -13.30
C MET A 247 -34.36 13.00 -12.08
N LYS A 248 -34.84 13.61 -10.98
CA LYS A 248 -34.36 13.30 -9.62
C LYS A 248 -34.74 11.85 -9.31
N VAL A 249 -34.12 10.92 -10.02
CA VAL A 249 -34.38 9.50 -9.89
C VAL A 249 -33.60 8.99 -8.71
N ASN A 250 -34.24 8.90 -7.57
CA ASN A 250 -33.76 8.14 -6.45
C ASN A 250 -33.84 6.66 -6.81
N MET A 251 -32.77 6.10 -7.39
CA MET A 251 -32.62 4.66 -7.49
C MET A 251 -32.45 4.11 -6.06
N ASN A 252 -33.54 3.86 -5.42
CA ASN A 252 -33.51 3.28 -4.07
C ASN A 252 -33.38 1.75 -4.18
N LEU A 253 -32.13 1.27 -4.29
CA LEU A 253 -31.80 -0.16 -4.25
C LEU A 253 -31.68 -0.69 -2.81
N SER A 254 -31.96 0.15 -1.82
CA SER A 254 -31.77 -0.20 -0.39
C SER A 254 -32.66 -1.35 0.08
N SER A 255 -33.75 -1.59 -0.60
CA SER A 255 -34.67 -2.72 -0.31
C SER A 255 -34.11 -4.06 -0.77
N LEU A 256 -33.15 -4.08 -1.69
CA LEU A 256 -32.56 -5.29 -2.23
C LEU A 256 -31.53 -5.87 -1.26
N ASN A 257 -31.65 -7.18 -1.03
CA ASN A 257 -30.65 -7.95 -0.26
C ASN A 257 -29.87 -8.86 -1.20
N ILE A 258 -28.85 -8.28 -1.84
CA ILE A 258 -28.06 -8.90 -2.89
C ILE A 258 -26.79 -9.50 -2.27
N ASN A 259 -26.37 -10.67 -2.72
CA ASN A 259 -25.07 -11.21 -2.28
C ASN A 259 -23.92 -10.54 -3.07
N VAL A 260 -24.06 -10.41 -4.40
CA VAL A 260 -23.04 -9.86 -5.28
C VAL A 260 -23.63 -8.73 -6.10
N PHE A 261 -22.99 -7.55 -6.05
CA PHE A 261 -23.31 -6.39 -6.86
C PHE A 261 -22.05 -5.93 -7.60
N ASP A 262 -22.04 -6.04 -8.92
CA ASP A 262 -20.87 -5.74 -9.75
C ASP A 262 -21.14 -4.55 -10.68
N LEU A 263 -20.37 -3.49 -10.49
CA LEU A 263 -20.34 -2.25 -11.29
C LEU A 263 -18.97 -2.03 -11.95
N THR A 264 -18.18 -3.08 -12.12
CA THR A 264 -16.83 -2.99 -12.73
C THR A 264 -16.90 -2.34 -14.11
N GLY A 265 -16.01 -1.38 -14.38
CA GLY A 265 -15.90 -0.72 -15.69
C GLY A 265 -17.05 0.21 -16.07
N VAL A 266 -17.94 0.53 -15.15
CA VAL A 266 -19.04 1.48 -15.38
C VAL A 266 -18.48 2.91 -15.51
N GLN A 267 -19.13 3.78 -16.29
CA GLN A 267 -18.65 5.15 -16.49
C GLN A 267 -18.71 6.00 -15.20
N TYR A 268 -17.67 6.82 -14.99
CA TYR A 268 -17.52 7.72 -13.84
C TYR A 268 -18.71 8.68 -13.61
N SER A 269 -19.38 9.11 -14.67
CA SER A 269 -20.55 9.99 -14.57
C SER A 269 -21.65 9.46 -13.64
N MET A 270 -21.76 8.14 -13.52
CA MET A 270 -22.67 7.49 -12.55
C MET A 270 -22.18 7.58 -11.12
N LEU A 271 -20.92 7.27 -10.90
CA LEU A 271 -20.34 7.35 -9.56
C LEU A 271 -20.24 8.80 -9.08
N LYS A 272 -20.03 9.75 -9.99
CA LYS A 272 -20.05 11.18 -9.67
C LYS A 272 -21.39 11.59 -9.08
N TYR A 273 -22.50 11.08 -9.60
CA TYR A 273 -23.82 11.35 -9.05
C TYR A 273 -23.99 10.78 -7.63
N TRP A 274 -23.38 9.62 -7.35
CA TRP A 274 -23.39 9.03 -6.01
C TRP A 274 -22.37 9.65 -5.04
N ILE A 275 -21.30 10.21 -5.56
CA ILE A 275 -20.11 10.59 -4.78
C ILE A 275 -19.98 12.12 -4.58
N ASN A 276 -20.37 12.97 -5.53
CA ASN A 276 -19.90 14.38 -5.59
C ASN A 276 -20.82 15.45 -4.96
N ASP A 277 -22.06 15.16 -4.58
CA ASP A 277 -22.97 16.26 -4.19
C ASP A 277 -23.01 16.59 -2.67
N GLY A 278 -22.03 16.14 -1.89
CA GLY A 278 -22.01 16.43 -0.44
C GLY A 278 -23.17 15.83 0.37
N GLU A 279 -24.13 15.20 -0.30
CA GLU A 279 -25.30 14.53 0.28
C GLU A 279 -25.16 13.00 0.33
N LEU A 280 -23.93 12.52 0.29
CA LEU A 280 -23.61 11.08 0.26
C LEU A 280 -24.29 10.24 1.35
N PRO A 281 -24.54 10.74 2.57
CA PRO A 281 -25.20 9.94 3.59
C PRO A 281 -26.59 9.45 3.21
N SER A 282 -27.38 10.30 2.55
CA SER A 282 -28.72 9.91 2.11
C SER A 282 -28.67 8.98 0.91
N LYS A 283 -27.65 9.11 0.04
CA LYS A 283 -27.52 8.31 -1.19
C LYS A 283 -26.82 6.97 -0.96
N LEU A 284 -25.90 6.85 0.01
CA LEU A 284 -25.38 5.56 0.45
C LEU A 284 -26.47 4.68 1.07
N ALA A 285 -27.54 5.28 1.62
CA ALA A 285 -28.71 4.54 2.06
C ALA A 285 -29.49 3.90 0.90
N ASP A 286 -29.29 4.40 -0.33
CA ASP A 286 -29.95 3.90 -1.54
C ASP A 286 -29.20 2.72 -2.20
N ILE A 287 -27.98 2.40 -1.75
CA ILE A 287 -27.20 1.25 -2.21
C ILE A 287 -27.83 -0.05 -1.68
N PRO A 288 -27.87 -1.13 -2.49
CA PRO A 288 -28.36 -2.41 -2.03
C PRO A 288 -27.51 -2.95 -0.87
N LYS A 289 -28.12 -3.65 0.05
CA LYS A 289 -27.36 -4.44 1.02
C LYS A 289 -26.71 -5.59 0.29
N ALA A 290 -25.42 -5.45 -0.04
CA ALA A 290 -24.63 -6.46 -0.71
C ALA A 290 -23.64 -7.11 0.25
N THR A 291 -23.36 -8.41 0.06
CA THR A 291 -22.23 -9.05 0.75
C THR A 291 -20.92 -8.72 0.06
N TYR A 292 -20.92 -8.73 -1.28
CA TYR A 292 -19.75 -8.42 -2.13
C TYR A 292 -20.14 -7.30 -3.09
N MET A 293 -19.30 -6.25 -3.14
CA MET A 293 -19.51 -5.12 -4.03
C MET A 293 -18.24 -4.81 -4.81
N TYR A 294 -18.36 -4.74 -6.13
CA TYR A 294 -17.26 -4.46 -7.06
C TYR A 294 -17.53 -3.14 -7.80
N ILE A 295 -16.59 -2.20 -7.70
CA ILE A 295 -16.63 -0.89 -8.38
C ILE A 295 -15.25 -0.64 -9.00
N GLN A 296 -14.76 -1.61 -9.75
CA GLN A 296 -13.42 -1.56 -10.36
C GLN A 296 -13.41 -0.78 -11.68
N GLY A 297 -12.26 -0.17 -12.02
CA GLY A 297 -11.97 0.32 -13.36
C GLY A 297 -13.00 1.30 -13.91
N VAL A 298 -13.53 2.15 -13.06
CA VAL A 298 -14.46 3.21 -13.45
C VAL A 298 -13.72 4.20 -14.32
N ASN A 299 -14.03 4.19 -15.60
CA ASN A 299 -13.31 4.90 -16.62
C ASN A 299 -13.47 6.42 -16.48
N ASN A 300 -12.46 7.07 -15.94
CA ASN A 300 -12.35 8.53 -15.93
C ASN A 300 -11.15 8.95 -16.76
N GLN A 301 -11.37 9.25 -18.03
CA GLN A 301 -10.29 9.51 -18.98
C GLN A 301 -9.41 10.72 -18.66
N ASN A 302 -9.77 11.62 -17.73
CA ASN A 302 -9.06 12.88 -17.56
C ASN A 302 -8.87 13.40 -16.13
N ASN A 303 -9.32 12.76 -15.07
CA ASN A 303 -9.23 13.37 -13.74
C ASN A 303 -8.79 12.42 -12.63
N GLN A 304 -7.74 12.81 -11.90
CA GLN A 304 -7.39 12.25 -10.61
C GLN A 304 -8.56 12.49 -9.64
N ILE A 305 -9.15 11.43 -9.13
CA ILE A 305 -10.25 11.52 -8.16
C ILE A 305 -9.65 11.77 -6.78
N SER A 306 -9.80 12.97 -6.25
CA SER A 306 -9.53 13.24 -4.83
C SER A 306 -10.84 13.17 -4.07
N PHE A 307 -10.94 12.23 -3.14
CA PHE A 307 -12.11 12.05 -2.33
C PHE A 307 -11.86 12.62 -0.93
N ASN A 308 -12.39 13.81 -0.67
CA ASN A 308 -12.38 14.46 0.64
C ASN A 308 -13.82 14.62 1.11
N ALA A 309 -14.30 13.72 1.93
CA ALA A 309 -15.64 13.80 2.46
C ALA A 309 -15.61 13.87 4.00
N ARG A 310 -16.30 14.86 4.54
CA ARG A 310 -16.58 14.97 5.98
C ARG A 310 -18.06 14.67 6.20
N TYR A 311 -18.32 13.61 6.94
CA TYR A 311 -19.69 13.21 7.28
C TYR A 311 -19.92 13.38 8.77
N SER A 312 -21.06 14.01 9.14
CA SER A 312 -21.56 13.98 10.51
C SER A 312 -22.75 13.02 10.55
N PHE A 313 -22.61 11.93 11.29
CA PHE A 313 -23.70 11.00 11.51
C PHE A 313 -24.03 10.92 12.99
N GLU A 314 -25.26 11.22 13.33
CA GLU A 314 -25.81 10.92 14.65
C GLU A 314 -26.15 9.43 14.78
N ASN A 315 -26.43 8.75 13.64
CA ASN A 315 -26.69 7.31 13.57
C ASN A 315 -26.06 6.70 12.31
N CYS A 316 -25.16 5.74 12.48
CA CYS A 316 -24.54 4.97 11.39
C CYS A 316 -25.52 3.96 10.78
N GLY A 317 -26.55 4.45 10.10
CA GLY A 317 -27.48 3.60 9.33
C GLY A 317 -26.92 3.11 7.99
N ILE A 318 -25.60 3.27 7.75
CA ILE A 318 -24.96 2.88 6.49
C ILE A 318 -24.84 1.36 6.46
N LYS A 319 -25.44 0.74 5.47
CA LYS A 319 -25.23 -0.67 5.14
C LYS A 319 -23.96 -0.77 4.30
N VAL A 320 -22.92 -1.40 4.84
CA VAL A 320 -21.67 -1.66 4.14
C VAL A 320 -21.61 -3.11 3.71
N PRO A 321 -21.04 -3.43 2.55
CA PRO A 321 -20.80 -4.81 2.18
C PRO A 321 -19.76 -5.45 3.10
N LYS A 322 -19.72 -6.78 3.13
CA LYS A 322 -18.60 -7.48 3.76
C LYS A 322 -17.31 -7.33 2.96
N MET A 323 -17.42 -7.28 1.65
CA MET A 323 -16.31 -7.05 0.74
C MET A 323 -16.62 -5.88 -0.18
N LEU A 324 -15.72 -4.91 -0.20
CA LEU A 324 -15.75 -3.74 -1.10
C LEU A 324 -14.50 -3.74 -1.96
N ASP A 325 -14.69 -3.84 -3.27
CA ASP A 325 -13.61 -3.72 -4.24
C ASP A 325 -13.79 -2.46 -5.07
N ILE A 326 -12.89 -1.50 -4.85
CA ILE A 326 -12.80 -0.24 -5.60
C ILE A 326 -11.44 -0.10 -6.26
N SER A 327 -10.81 -1.22 -6.59
CA SER A 327 -9.52 -1.27 -7.29
C SER A 327 -9.61 -0.78 -8.75
N LYS A 328 -8.45 -0.57 -9.36
CA LYS A 328 -8.31 -0.17 -10.77
C LYS A 328 -9.05 1.13 -11.12
N ASN A 329 -9.13 2.03 -10.16
CA ASN A 329 -9.68 3.37 -10.34
C ASN A 329 -8.53 4.40 -10.40
N SER A 330 -8.87 5.67 -10.43
CA SER A 330 -7.86 6.75 -10.47
C SER A 330 -7.87 7.58 -9.18
N PHE A 331 -8.13 6.93 -8.03
CA PHE A 331 -8.10 7.62 -6.76
C PHE A 331 -6.67 8.07 -6.42
N LYS A 332 -6.52 9.34 -6.10
CA LYS A 332 -5.25 9.92 -5.65
C LYS A 332 -5.20 10.06 -4.13
N HIS A 333 -6.25 10.61 -3.55
CA HIS A 333 -6.40 10.77 -2.11
C HIS A 333 -7.73 10.18 -1.69
N LEU A 334 -7.70 9.31 -0.70
CA LEU A 334 -8.90 8.81 -0.05
C LEU A 334 -8.90 9.30 1.39
N ASN A 335 -9.57 10.43 1.61
CA ASN A 335 -9.72 11.03 2.92
C ASN A 335 -11.21 11.08 3.27
N ILE A 336 -11.66 10.08 4.00
CA ILE A 336 -13.00 10.04 4.56
C ILE A 336 -12.89 10.27 6.05
N SER A 337 -13.42 11.39 6.53
CA SER A 337 -13.53 11.65 7.95
C SER A 337 -15.00 11.60 8.37
N PHE A 338 -15.29 10.75 9.33
CA PHE A 338 -16.61 10.72 9.96
C PHE A 338 -16.57 11.53 11.25
N ILE A 339 -17.55 12.42 11.42
CA ILE A 339 -17.74 13.15 12.68
C ILE A 339 -18.68 12.30 13.53
N GLY A 340 -18.14 11.67 14.59
CA GLY A 340 -18.88 10.79 15.48
C GLY A 340 -18.24 9.41 15.64
N ASN A 341 -18.83 8.57 16.47
CA ASN A 341 -18.35 7.19 16.75
C ASN A 341 -18.83 6.18 15.72
N CYS A 342 -18.87 6.55 14.44
CA CYS A 342 -19.30 5.64 13.39
C CYS A 342 -18.23 4.58 13.15
N ARG A 343 -18.57 3.32 13.36
CA ARG A 343 -17.73 2.17 13.03
C ARG A 343 -18.51 1.24 12.08
N LEU A 344 -17.85 0.89 10.98
CA LEU A 344 -18.42 0.03 9.94
C LEU A 344 -18.03 -1.42 10.20
N HIS A 345 -18.74 -2.07 11.09
CA HIS A 345 -18.41 -3.42 11.59
C HIS A 345 -18.63 -4.54 10.58
N GLU A 346 -19.33 -4.31 9.47
CA GLU A 346 -19.64 -5.38 8.50
C GLU A 346 -18.54 -5.57 7.46
N LEU A 347 -17.66 -4.55 7.24
CA LEU A 347 -16.62 -4.64 6.22
C LEU A 347 -15.45 -5.48 6.70
N GLU A 348 -15.27 -6.63 6.09
CA GLU A 348 -14.19 -7.57 6.36
C GLU A 348 -13.05 -7.48 5.34
N THR A 349 -13.35 -7.03 4.12
CA THR A 349 -12.40 -7.00 3.00
C THR A 349 -12.51 -5.70 2.23
N LEU A 350 -11.37 -5.00 2.07
CA LEU A 350 -11.25 -3.77 1.30
C LEU A 350 -10.14 -3.88 0.26
N ASN A 351 -10.52 -3.76 -1.02
CA ASN A 351 -9.56 -3.74 -2.12
C ASN A 351 -9.47 -2.33 -2.73
N LEU A 352 -8.31 -1.72 -2.61
CA LEU A 352 -7.93 -0.40 -3.13
C LEU A 352 -6.77 -0.48 -4.14
N ALA A 353 -6.46 -1.68 -4.61
CA ALA A 353 -5.30 -1.91 -5.47
C ALA A 353 -5.40 -1.19 -6.82
N SER A 354 -4.25 -0.93 -7.42
CA SER A 354 -4.16 -0.33 -8.77
C SER A 354 -4.93 1.00 -8.89
N ASN A 355 -4.71 1.86 -7.92
CA ASN A 355 -5.12 3.25 -7.93
C ASN A 355 -3.87 4.14 -8.07
N ASN A 356 -4.03 5.44 -8.02
CA ASN A 356 -2.92 6.39 -7.99
C ASN A 356 -2.74 7.02 -6.61
N MET A 357 -3.04 6.24 -5.55
CA MET A 357 -3.09 6.76 -4.19
C MET A 357 -1.69 7.06 -3.67
N ASP A 358 -1.47 8.31 -3.27
CA ASP A 358 -0.27 8.73 -2.56
C ASP A 358 -0.53 8.93 -1.05
N TYR A 359 -1.80 8.92 -0.65
CA TYR A 359 -2.22 9.03 0.74
C TYR A 359 -3.53 8.29 1.00
N ILE A 360 -3.59 7.60 2.13
CA ILE A 360 -4.80 7.05 2.73
C ILE A 360 -4.90 7.53 4.18
N SER A 361 -6.05 8.08 4.56
CA SER A 361 -6.23 8.57 5.92
C SER A 361 -6.31 7.40 6.92
N PRO A 362 -5.50 7.38 7.99
CA PRO A 362 -5.65 6.40 9.07
C PRO A 362 -7.06 6.42 9.68
N ASN A 363 -7.71 7.58 9.73
CA ASN A 363 -9.09 7.70 10.21
C ASN A 363 -10.09 6.85 9.40
N LEU A 364 -9.83 6.62 8.11
CA LEU A 364 -10.64 5.71 7.30
C LEU A 364 -10.52 4.28 7.81
N LEU A 365 -9.32 3.83 8.13
CA LEU A 365 -9.10 2.47 8.62
C LEU A 365 -9.59 2.27 10.06
N ASN A 366 -9.52 3.32 10.87
CA ASN A 366 -9.98 3.29 12.27
C ASN A 366 -11.50 3.05 12.39
N ILE A 367 -12.28 3.38 11.36
CA ILE A 367 -13.72 3.10 11.36
C ILE A 367 -14.08 1.68 10.89
N LEU A 368 -13.10 0.87 10.48
CA LEU A 368 -13.23 -0.47 9.94
C LEU A 368 -12.68 -1.55 10.90
N PRO A 369 -13.21 -1.73 12.11
CA PRO A 369 -12.60 -2.58 13.12
C PRO A 369 -12.62 -4.07 12.79
N SER A 370 -13.54 -4.52 11.93
CA SER A 370 -13.67 -5.92 11.52
C SER A 370 -12.88 -6.25 10.24
N LEU A 371 -12.04 -5.34 9.78
CA LEU A 371 -11.25 -5.53 8.56
C LEU A 371 -10.25 -6.67 8.76
N LYS A 372 -10.35 -7.69 7.91
CA LYS A 372 -9.47 -8.86 7.87
C LYS A 372 -8.47 -8.80 6.73
N ILE A 373 -8.89 -8.25 5.60
CA ILE A 373 -8.10 -8.21 4.38
C ILE A 373 -8.10 -6.80 3.81
N ILE A 374 -6.91 -6.28 3.54
CA ILE A 374 -6.74 -5.03 2.82
C ILE A 374 -5.74 -5.21 1.67
N ASP A 375 -6.13 -4.75 0.48
CA ASP A 375 -5.23 -4.67 -0.67
C ASP A 375 -5.02 -3.22 -1.09
N LEU A 376 -3.79 -2.77 -0.92
CA LEU A 376 -3.29 -1.45 -1.30
C LEU A 376 -2.22 -1.54 -2.40
N SER A 377 -2.10 -2.69 -3.05
CA SER A 377 -1.06 -2.94 -4.06
C SER A 377 -1.16 -1.98 -5.25
N ASN A 378 -0.03 -1.74 -5.92
CA ASN A 378 0.04 -0.91 -7.14
C ASN A 378 -0.51 0.53 -6.92
N ASN A 379 -0.03 1.19 -5.89
CA ASN A 379 -0.31 2.58 -5.57
C ASN A 379 0.99 3.40 -5.47
N GLN A 380 0.94 4.62 -4.94
CA GLN A 380 2.10 5.52 -4.80
C GLN A 380 2.27 5.95 -3.33
N LEU A 381 2.10 5.02 -2.39
CA LEU A 381 2.05 5.31 -0.95
C LEU A 381 3.41 5.65 -0.32
N ILE A 382 4.48 5.76 -1.10
CA ILE A 382 5.82 6.14 -0.63
C ILE A 382 5.79 7.39 0.26
N LYS A 383 4.92 8.36 -0.05
CA LYS A 383 4.82 9.59 0.74
C LYS A 383 4.37 9.37 2.18
N MET A 384 3.68 8.27 2.46
CA MET A 384 3.20 7.95 3.80
C MET A 384 4.31 7.43 4.72
N GLN A 385 5.39 6.87 4.17
CA GLN A 385 6.46 6.26 4.97
C GLN A 385 7.10 7.23 5.98
N ASP A 386 7.14 8.53 5.66
CA ASP A 386 7.75 9.56 6.50
C ASP A 386 6.75 10.19 7.48
N MET A 387 5.44 9.87 7.36
CA MET A 387 4.40 10.39 8.23
C MET A 387 4.35 9.61 9.56
N ASP A 388 4.15 10.29 10.67
CA ASP A 388 4.01 9.66 11.98
C ASP A 388 2.78 8.75 12.05
N ASP A 389 1.72 9.14 11.37
CA ASP A 389 0.46 8.39 11.29
C ASP A 389 0.62 6.99 10.67
N PHE A 390 1.65 6.77 9.83
CA PHE A 390 1.88 5.48 9.19
C PHE A 390 2.19 4.38 10.20
N SER A 391 2.85 4.70 11.31
CA SER A 391 3.14 3.74 12.40
C SER A 391 1.89 3.17 13.06
N ASN A 392 0.79 3.92 13.05
CA ASN A 392 -0.46 3.56 13.70
C ASN A 392 -1.59 3.27 12.69
N MET A 393 -1.25 3.15 11.40
CA MET A 393 -2.21 3.02 10.32
C MET A 393 -3.23 1.89 10.53
N PHE A 394 -2.80 0.76 11.09
CA PHE A 394 -3.63 -0.42 11.31
C PHE A 394 -3.94 -0.69 12.78
N SER A 395 -3.76 0.30 13.67
CA SER A 395 -3.87 0.10 15.12
C SER A 395 -5.28 -0.35 15.59
N GLU A 396 -6.33 0.11 14.92
CA GLU A 396 -7.71 -0.25 15.25
C GLU A 396 -8.21 -1.52 14.52
N ASN A 397 -7.46 -2.00 13.51
CA ASN A 397 -7.83 -3.17 12.71
C ASN A 397 -7.27 -4.47 13.33
N LYS A 398 -7.69 -4.79 14.54
CA LYS A 398 -7.14 -5.92 15.32
C LYS A 398 -7.45 -7.30 14.72
N ASP A 399 -8.45 -7.38 13.84
CA ASP A 399 -8.83 -8.60 13.14
C ASP A 399 -8.10 -8.78 11.81
N LEU A 400 -7.13 -7.91 11.48
CA LEU A 400 -6.41 -7.93 10.23
C LEU A 400 -5.55 -9.19 10.09
N GLU A 401 -5.81 -9.95 9.01
CA GLU A 401 -5.14 -11.21 8.68
C GLU A 401 -4.23 -11.08 7.47
N ILE A 402 -4.60 -10.28 6.48
CA ILE A 402 -3.89 -10.19 5.21
C ILE A 402 -3.72 -8.73 4.79
N VAL A 403 -2.48 -8.36 4.48
CA VAL A 403 -2.12 -7.02 4.02
C VAL A 403 -1.29 -7.12 2.74
N PHE A 404 -1.77 -6.53 1.66
CA PHE A 404 -1.03 -6.38 0.41
C PHE A 404 -0.60 -4.93 0.23
N LEU A 405 0.71 -4.71 0.17
CA LEU A 405 1.38 -3.42 -0.05
C LEU A 405 2.37 -3.49 -1.22
N ARG A 406 2.17 -4.46 -2.11
CA ARG A 406 3.01 -4.69 -3.28
C ARG A 406 3.06 -3.44 -4.16
N ASN A 407 4.23 -3.14 -4.73
CA ASN A 407 4.43 -2.07 -5.73
C ASN A 407 3.87 -0.71 -5.27
N ASN A 408 4.44 -0.19 -4.17
CA ASN A 408 4.10 1.12 -3.61
C ASN A 408 5.30 2.05 -3.49
N HIS A 409 6.46 1.64 -4.01
CA HIS A 409 7.73 2.34 -3.96
C HIS A 409 8.27 2.61 -2.54
N PHE A 410 7.84 1.86 -1.54
CA PHE A 410 8.36 2.01 -0.18
C PHE A 410 9.85 1.74 -0.12
N THR A 411 10.60 2.66 0.47
CA THR A 411 12.03 2.48 0.78
C THR A 411 12.25 2.02 2.21
N VAL A 412 11.29 2.31 3.08
CA VAL A 412 11.28 1.96 4.51
C VAL A 412 9.86 1.63 4.96
N ILE A 413 9.72 0.64 5.83
CA ILE A 413 8.49 0.38 6.58
C ILE A 413 8.73 0.71 8.05
N LYS A 414 7.84 1.47 8.68
CA LYS A 414 7.95 1.81 10.11
C LYS A 414 7.91 0.54 10.97
N PRO A 415 8.77 0.42 11.99
CA PRO A 415 8.89 -0.82 12.76
C PRO A 415 7.58 -1.29 13.42
N ASN A 416 6.74 -0.40 13.88
CA ASN A 416 5.56 -0.73 14.69
C ASN A 416 4.25 -0.75 13.89
N VAL A 417 4.29 -0.68 12.55
CA VAL A 417 3.08 -0.58 11.70
C VAL A 417 2.09 -1.73 11.92
N PHE A 418 2.57 -2.92 12.32
CA PHE A 418 1.74 -4.11 12.54
C PHE A 418 1.73 -4.59 14.00
N ILE A 419 2.21 -3.79 14.95
CA ILE A 419 2.36 -4.23 16.36
C ILE A 419 1.04 -4.63 17.02
N PHE A 420 -0.09 -4.07 16.57
CA PHE A 420 -1.42 -4.34 17.12
C PHE A 420 -2.17 -5.46 16.40
N ASN A 421 -1.60 -6.03 15.32
CA ASN A 421 -2.29 -6.97 14.43
C ASN A 421 -1.85 -8.43 14.69
N SER A 422 -2.26 -8.98 15.83
CA SER A 422 -1.87 -10.34 16.27
C SER A 422 -2.43 -11.47 15.40
N LYS A 423 -3.46 -11.20 14.59
CA LYS A 423 -4.08 -12.18 13.70
C LYS A 423 -3.43 -12.22 12.30
N LEU A 424 -2.37 -11.41 12.06
CA LEU A 424 -1.70 -11.37 10.76
C LEU A 424 -1.16 -12.73 10.33
N ARG A 425 -1.45 -13.07 9.08
CA ARG A 425 -1.07 -14.31 8.41
C ARG A 425 -0.23 -14.06 7.17
N ILE A 426 -0.56 -13.03 6.40
CA ILE A 426 0.13 -12.70 5.15
C ILE A 426 0.46 -11.23 5.11
N ILE A 427 1.72 -10.93 4.79
CA ILE A 427 2.21 -9.59 4.48
C ILE A 427 2.90 -9.65 3.13
N ASP A 428 2.37 -8.94 2.14
CA ASP A 428 3.02 -8.80 0.82
C ASP A 428 3.57 -7.38 0.65
N LEU A 429 4.89 -7.28 0.67
CA LEU A 429 5.68 -6.06 0.44
C LEU A 429 6.55 -6.19 -0.82
N SER A 430 6.22 -7.14 -1.70
CA SER A 430 6.99 -7.35 -2.92
C SER A 430 6.95 -6.14 -3.86
N GLU A 431 7.91 -6.08 -4.78
CA GLU A 431 8.01 -5.01 -5.78
C GLU A 431 8.07 -3.59 -5.17
N ASN A 432 8.73 -3.45 -4.03
CA ASN A 432 9.03 -2.16 -3.42
C ASN A 432 10.53 -1.83 -3.54
N GLU A 433 10.97 -0.77 -2.87
CA GLU A 433 12.36 -0.32 -2.93
C GLU A 433 13.07 -0.47 -1.58
N LEU A 434 12.66 -1.43 -0.76
CA LEU A 434 13.19 -1.64 0.58
C LEU A 434 14.67 -2.02 0.54
N ALA A 435 15.52 -1.16 1.09
CA ALA A 435 16.95 -1.44 1.25
C ALA A 435 17.25 -2.25 2.51
N TYR A 436 16.39 -2.17 3.51
CA TYR A 436 16.41 -2.96 4.74
C TYR A 436 14.98 -3.25 5.20
N PHE A 437 14.83 -4.33 5.95
CA PHE A 437 13.55 -4.75 6.50
C PHE A 437 13.69 -4.96 8.00
N ASN A 438 12.96 -4.17 8.77
CA ASN A 438 12.99 -4.21 10.23
C ASN A 438 11.63 -3.77 10.78
N ILE A 439 10.73 -4.73 10.94
CA ILE A 439 9.41 -4.51 11.54
C ILE A 439 9.24 -5.37 12.79
N ASN A 440 8.36 -4.95 13.69
CA ASN A 440 8.06 -5.69 14.91
C ASN A 440 6.89 -6.65 14.66
N LEU A 441 7.17 -7.93 14.62
CA LEU A 441 6.23 -9.03 14.39
C LEU A 441 5.99 -9.90 15.63
N ILE A 442 6.42 -9.46 16.80
CA ILE A 442 6.42 -10.26 18.03
C ILE A 442 5.03 -10.81 18.40
N ASN A 443 3.97 -10.10 17.99
CA ASN A 443 2.58 -10.47 18.25
C ASN A 443 1.93 -11.25 17.09
N ALA A 444 2.59 -11.39 15.94
CA ALA A 444 2.03 -12.03 14.75
C ALA A 444 2.29 -13.55 14.74
N GLU A 445 1.79 -14.25 15.74
CA GLU A 445 2.06 -15.70 15.96
C GLU A 445 1.47 -16.58 14.85
N ASN A 446 0.43 -16.11 14.15
CA ASN A 446 -0.25 -16.82 13.08
C ASN A 446 0.35 -16.54 11.67
N LEU A 447 1.50 -15.87 11.62
CA LEU A 447 2.11 -15.46 10.37
C LEU A 447 2.53 -16.67 9.53
N THR A 448 2.04 -16.75 8.29
CA THR A 448 2.31 -17.85 7.36
C THR A 448 3.15 -17.43 6.16
N LEU A 449 3.07 -16.18 5.74
CA LEU A 449 3.82 -15.68 4.58
C LEU A 449 4.23 -14.23 4.74
N ILE A 450 5.52 -13.98 4.52
CA ILE A 450 6.04 -12.64 4.25
C ILE A 450 6.65 -12.66 2.85
N ASN A 451 6.13 -11.82 1.96
CA ASN A 451 6.64 -11.67 0.61
C ASN A 451 7.42 -10.35 0.48
N LEU A 452 8.73 -10.46 0.35
CA LEU A 452 9.68 -9.37 0.16
C LEU A 452 10.38 -9.43 -1.22
N ARG A 453 9.86 -10.23 -2.13
CA ARG A 453 10.43 -10.40 -3.47
C ARG A 453 10.49 -9.06 -4.22
N TRP A 454 11.48 -8.90 -5.08
CA TRP A 454 11.66 -7.68 -5.90
C TRP A 454 11.82 -6.41 -5.04
N ASN A 455 12.76 -6.46 -4.09
CA ASN A 455 13.19 -5.32 -3.29
C ASN A 455 14.69 -5.06 -3.47
N LYS A 456 15.25 -4.16 -2.69
CA LYS A 456 16.68 -3.80 -2.71
C LYS A 456 17.43 -4.30 -1.48
N LEU A 457 16.94 -5.36 -0.83
CA LEU A 457 17.52 -5.90 0.40
C LEU A 457 18.90 -6.49 0.13
N LYS A 458 19.88 -6.10 0.94
CA LYS A 458 21.24 -6.65 0.95
C LYS A 458 21.39 -7.82 1.91
N SER A 459 20.61 -7.82 2.99
CA SER A 459 20.55 -8.86 4.02
C SER A 459 19.29 -8.67 4.86
N LEU A 460 19.01 -9.61 5.75
CA LEU A 460 18.07 -9.42 6.86
C LEU A 460 18.86 -9.15 8.15
N SER A 461 18.31 -8.29 9.02
CA SER A 461 18.93 -8.01 10.32
C SER A 461 18.85 -9.22 11.26
N ALA A 462 19.79 -9.33 12.20
CA ALA A 462 19.77 -10.39 13.21
C ALA A 462 18.46 -10.40 14.00
N SER A 463 17.91 -9.24 14.34
CA SER A 463 16.63 -9.11 15.03
C SER A 463 15.47 -9.68 14.21
N MET A 464 15.44 -9.48 12.89
CA MET A 464 14.40 -10.07 12.05
C MET A 464 14.52 -11.58 11.93
N MET A 465 15.74 -12.08 11.77
CA MET A 465 16.00 -13.51 11.74
C MET A 465 15.55 -14.20 13.04
N GLU A 466 15.85 -13.60 14.20
CA GLU A 466 15.44 -14.08 15.52
C GLU A 466 13.90 -14.05 15.70
N GLN A 467 13.23 -12.99 15.23
CA GLN A 467 11.78 -12.93 15.28
C GLN A 467 11.12 -14.04 14.44
N PHE A 468 11.64 -14.33 13.26
CA PHE A 468 11.13 -15.41 12.42
C PHE A 468 11.32 -16.79 13.05
N GLU A 469 12.49 -17.06 13.63
CA GLU A 469 12.73 -18.31 14.37
C GLU A 469 11.82 -18.44 15.60
N THR A 470 11.55 -17.33 16.28
CA THR A 470 10.63 -17.30 17.43
C THR A 470 9.20 -17.62 17.01
N ILE A 471 8.71 -17.05 15.92
CA ILE A 471 7.39 -17.35 15.36
C ILE A 471 7.30 -18.82 14.97
N LEU A 472 8.29 -19.35 14.26
CA LEU A 472 8.35 -20.75 13.87
C LEU A 472 8.33 -21.68 15.10
N TRP A 473 9.10 -21.34 16.15
CA TRP A 473 9.15 -22.12 17.38
C TRP A 473 7.78 -22.15 18.08
N LYS A 474 7.11 -21.01 18.21
CA LYS A 474 5.75 -20.92 18.77
C LYS A 474 4.76 -21.76 17.97
N GLN A 475 4.75 -21.64 16.65
CA GLN A 475 3.87 -22.41 15.77
C GLN A 475 4.07 -23.92 15.90
N LYS A 476 5.32 -24.38 16.04
CA LYS A 476 5.64 -25.80 16.27
C LYS A 476 5.24 -26.27 17.66
N ALA A 477 5.43 -25.46 18.71
CA ALA A 477 5.12 -25.82 20.09
C ALA A 477 3.61 -25.93 20.35
N GLU A 478 2.81 -25.10 19.72
CA GLU A 478 1.37 -25.02 19.96
C GLU A 478 0.54 -26.00 19.11
N HIS A 479 1.16 -26.78 18.22
CA HIS A 479 0.47 -27.67 17.25
C HIS A 479 -0.67 -26.95 16.53
N ASN A 480 -0.49 -25.65 16.26
CA ASN A 480 -1.52 -24.84 15.63
C ASN A 480 -1.76 -25.38 14.22
N ASN A 481 -2.87 -26.08 14.06
CA ASN A 481 -3.45 -26.38 12.75
C ASN A 481 -3.87 -25.04 12.13
N ILE A 482 -2.94 -24.39 11.44
CA ILE A 482 -3.24 -23.21 10.64
C ILE A 482 -4.02 -23.71 9.44
N THR A 483 -5.32 -23.86 9.66
CA THR A 483 -6.25 -24.42 8.71
C THR A 483 -6.48 -23.45 7.54
N TYR A 484 -6.36 -24.00 6.34
CA TYR A 484 -7.13 -23.85 5.11
C TYR A 484 -7.63 -22.46 4.59
N VAL A 485 -7.91 -21.50 5.45
CA VAL A 485 -8.55 -20.22 5.08
C VAL A 485 -7.68 -19.39 4.11
N THR A 486 -6.37 -19.55 4.17
CA THR A 486 -5.42 -18.70 3.45
C THR A 486 -5.46 -18.91 1.94
N THR A 487 -5.57 -20.14 1.47
CA THR A 487 -5.58 -20.44 0.02
C THR A 487 -6.89 -20.03 -0.63
N VAL A 488 -8.00 -20.19 0.08
CA VAL A 488 -9.33 -19.79 -0.39
C VAL A 488 -9.44 -18.26 -0.43
N LEU A 489 -8.95 -17.56 0.58
CA LEU A 489 -8.99 -16.09 0.62
C LEU A 489 -8.07 -15.48 -0.44
N ILE A 490 -6.87 -16.04 -0.66
CA ILE A 490 -5.98 -15.60 -1.73
C ILE A 490 -6.62 -15.86 -3.09
N LYS A 491 -7.22 -17.04 -3.30
CA LYS A 491 -7.96 -17.34 -4.52
C LYS A 491 -9.18 -16.46 -4.72
N GLN A 492 -9.90 -16.10 -3.66
CA GLN A 492 -11.01 -15.16 -3.76
C GLN A 492 -10.57 -13.77 -4.20
N PHE A 493 -9.40 -13.30 -3.77
CA PHE A 493 -8.83 -12.03 -4.22
C PHE A 493 -8.26 -12.10 -5.64
N GLN A 494 -7.62 -13.20 -5.98
CA GLN A 494 -7.01 -13.41 -7.31
C GLN A 494 -8.05 -13.73 -8.37
N ASP A 495 -9.15 -14.38 -7.99
CA ASP A 495 -10.26 -14.78 -8.86
C ASP A 495 -11.55 -14.04 -8.54
N ASN A 496 -11.56 -12.71 -8.71
CA ASN A 496 -12.82 -11.93 -8.73
C ASN A 496 -13.84 -12.49 -9.75
N ASN A 497 -13.36 -13.31 -10.69
CA ASN A 497 -14.19 -14.08 -11.60
C ASN A 497 -14.78 -15.37 -10.99
N LEU A 498 -14.25 -15.89 -9.88
CA LEU A 498 -14.70 -17.19 -9.34
C LEU A 498 -16.07 -17.09 -8.68
N ILE A 499 -16.34 -16.01 -7.93
CA ILE A 499 -17.68 -15.78 -7.35
C ILE A 499 -18.70 -15.56 -8.46
N GLY A 500 -18.38 -14.77 -9.48
CA GLY A 500 -19.22 -14.61 -10.66
C GLY A 500 -19.41 -15.92 -11.43
N ARG A 501 -18.40 -16.81 -11.47
CA ARG A 501 -18.51 -18.12 -12.10
C ARG A 501 -19.31 -19.14 -11.30
N GLN A 502 -19.21 -19.17 -9.98
CA GLN A 502 -20.03 -20.01 -9.12
C GLN A 502 -21.53 -19.74 -9.30
N TYR A 503 -21.90 -18.47 -9.41
CA TYR A 503 -23.29 -18.11 -9.69
C TYR A 503 -23.68 -18.33 -11.16
N ARG A 504 -22.74 -18.23 -12.09
CA ARG A 504 -22.95 -18.38 -13.53
C ARG A 504 -23.32 -19.82 -13.94
N TYR A 505 -22.91 -20.83 -13.20
CA TYR A 505 -23.09 -22.25 -13.53
C TYR A 505 -24.06 -23.01 -12.61
N GLY A 506 -24.87 -22.33 -11.80
CA GLY A 506 -25.85 -23.01 -10.95
C GLY A 506 -25.26 -23.99 -9.96
N TYR A 507 -24.09 -23.67 -9.39
CA TYR A 507 -23.39 -24.55 -8.45
C TYR A 507 -24.21 -24.80 -7.19
N ASN A 508 -24.48 -26.09 -6.90
CA ASN A 508 -25.15 -26.52 -5.67
C ASN A 508 -24.17 -26.47 -4.49
N ALA A 509 -24.65 -26.03 -3.33
CA ALA A 509 -23.91 -26.02 -2.05
C ALA A 509 -23.32 -27.41 -1.63
N SER A 510 -23.76 -28.50 -2.29
CA SER A 510 -23.20 -29.83 -2.08
C SER A 510 -21.82 -30.06 -2.73
N GLU A 511 -21.42 -29.24 -3.69
CA GLU A 511 -20.08 -29.34 -4.30
C GLU A 511 -19.06 -28.48 -3.53
N GLU A 512 -19.47 -27.45 -2.82
CA GLU A 512 -18.65 -26.70 -1.89
C GLU A 512 -18.09 -27.59 -0.77
N LYS A 513 -18.93 -28.49 -0.24
CA LYS A 513 -18.50 -29.51 0.73
C LYS A 513 -17.50 -30.52 0.16
N LYS A 514 -17.64 -30.92 -1.11
CA LYS A 514 -16.69 -31.85 -1.75
C LYS A 514 -15.35 -31.18 -2.08
N PHE A 515 -15.35 -29.90 -2.34
CA PHE A 515 -14.13 -29.13 -2.56
C PHE A 515 -13.37 -28.92 -1.24
N GLU A 516 -14.08 -28.72 -0.13
CA GLU A 516 -13.52 -28.67 1.22
C GLU A 516 -12.92 -30.00 1.69
N GLU A 517 -13.52 -31.13 1.33
CA GLU A 517 -13.04 -32.47 1.74
C GLU A 517 -11.88 -33.01 0.93
N SER A 518 -11.58 -32.45 -0.25
CA SER A 518 -10.51 -32.94 -1.14
C SER A 518 -9.13 -32.34 -0.91
N HIS A 519 -9.00 -31.32 -0.05
CA HIS A 519 -7.72 -30.69 0.22
C HIS A 519 -7.20 -31.14 1.58
N SER A 520 -6.20 -32.01 1.56
CA SER A 520 -5.43 -32.42 2.74
C SER A 520 -4.93 -31.18 3.48
N VAL A 521 -5.11 -31.17 4.79
CA VAL A 521 -4.59 -30.17 5.72
C VAL A 521 -3.06 -30.15 5.58
N ILE A 522 -2.52 -29.19 4.83
CA ILE A 522 -1.09 -28.94 4.80
C ILE A 522 -0.81 -28.03 5.98
N GLN A 523 -0.11 -28.55 6.98
CA GLN A 523 0.46 -27.74 8.07
C GLN A 523 1.49 -26.78 7.41
N GLN A 524 1.15 -25.50 7.28
CA GLN A 524 2.07 -24.48 6.80
C GLN A 524 2.58 -23.67 7.99
N TYR A 525 3.88 -23.76 8.21
CA TYR A 525 4.59 -22.85 9.10
C TYR A 525 4.96 -21.56 8.35
N VAL A 526 5.53 -20.62 9.10
CA VAL A 526 5.98 -19.35 8.50
C VAL A 526 6.92 -19.57 7.31
N MET A 527 6.62 -18.91 6.21
CA MET A 527 7.34 -18.95 4.95
C MET A 527 7.78 -17.54 4.55
N ILE A 528 8.96 -17.41 3.98
CA ILE A 528 9.51 -16.11 3.58
C ILE A 528 9.89 -16.17 2.10
N ASN A 529 9.39 -15.23 1.31
CA ASN A 529 9.81 -15.01 -0.06
C ASN A 529 10.73 -13.79 -0.16
N ILE A 530 12.00 -14.03 -0.42
CA ILE A 530 13.04 -12.99 -0.53
C ILE A 530 13.77 -13.01 -1.88
N LEU A 531 13.20 -13.67 -2.88
CA LEU A 531 13.77 -13.75 -4.22
C LEU A 531 13.93 -12.36 -4.86
N GLU A 532 14.80 -12.27 -5.85
CA GLU A 532 15.01 -11.05 -6.65
C GLU A 532 15.35 -9.82 -5.79
N ASN A 533 16.13 -10.02 -4.74
CA ASN A 533 16.73 -8.96 -3.93
C ASN A 533 18.21 -8.81 -4.29
N GLN A 534 18.85 -7.74 -3.80
CA GLN A 534 20.23 -7.42 -4.10
C GLN A 534 21.16 -7.93 -2.98
N PHE A 535 21.04 -9.19 -2.60
CA PHE A 535 21.83 -9.75 -1.52
C PHE A 535 23.33 -9.67 -1.81
N MET A 536 24.09 -9.37 -0.76
CA MET A 536 25.54 -9.38 -0.77
C MET A 536 26.02 -10.65 -0.07
N CYS A 537 27.13 -11.20 -0.55
CA CYS A 537 27.83 -12.31 0.08
C CYS A 537 29.24 -11.87 0.43
N ASP A 538 29.35 -11.13 1.51
CA ASP A 538 30.57 -10.57 2.05
C ASP A 538 30.64 -10.78 3.58
N CYS A 539 31.63 -10.21 4.22
CA CYS A 539 31.83 -10.38 5.66
C CYS A 539 30.75 -9.71 6.50
N ASP A 540 30.15 -8.63 6.02
CA ASP A 540 29.10 -7.90 6.74
C ASP A 540 27.79 -8.68 6.73
N THR A 541 27.57 -9.52 5.72
CA THR A 541 26.37 -10.33 5.54
C THR A 541 26.56 -11.81 5.87
N LEU A 542 27.72 -12.19 6.40
CA LEU A 542 28.07 -13.58 6.71
C LEU A 542 27.05 -14.27 7.62
N VAL A 543 26.60 -13.59 8.68
CA VAL A 543 25.60 -14.13 9.63
C VAL A 543 24.26 -14.40 8.91
N PHE A 544 23.87 -13.52 8.00
CA PHE A 544 22.66 -13.73 7.19
C PHE A 544 22.82 -14.92 6.23
N LEU A 545 24.00 -15.07 5.61
CA LEU A 545 24.29 -16.20 4.73
C LEU A 545 24.26 -17.55 5.47
N GLU A 546 24.84 -17.60 6.67
CA GLU A 546 24.75 -18.76 7.55
C GLU A 546 23.31 -19.06 7.94
N TRP A 547 22.56 -18.06 8.37
CA TRP A 547 21.16 -18.22 8.68
C TRP A 547 20.36 -18.74 7.48
N LEU A 548 20.54 -18.17 6.30
CA LEU A 548 19.89 -18.65 5.07
C LEU A 548 20.10 -20.15 4.82
N LEU A 549 21.32 -20.64 5.06
CA LEU A 549 21.64 -22.06 4.79
C LEU A 549 21.10 -23.01 5.86
N PHE A 550 21.08 -22.59 7.11
CA PHE A 550 20.82 -23.48 8.25
C PHE A 550 19.47 -23.27 8.91
N THR A 551 18.72 -22.21 8.58
CA THR A 551 17.40 -21.97 9.15
C THR A 551 16.40 -23.07 8.81
N ASN A 552 15.51 -23.35 9.77
CA ASN A 552 14.35 -24.25 9.58
C ASN A 552 13.13 -23.55 8.99
N ILE A 553 13.23 -22.25 8.72
CA ILE A 553 12.17 -21.47 8.08
C ILE A 553 12.10 -21.85 6.61
N ASP A 554 10.89 -21.97 6.10
CA ASP A 554 10.68 -22.25 4.68
C ASP A 554 10.94 -20.98 3.85
N ILE A 555 12.02 -20.99 3.08
CA ILE A 555 12.37 -19.91 2.17
C ILE A 555 11.97 -20.32 0.77
N VAL A 556 11.07 -19.55 0.17
CA VAL A 556 10.53 -19.82 -1.17
C VAL A 556 11.67 -19.94 -2.19
N ASN A 557 11.73 -21.09 -2.85
CA ASN A 557 12.75 -21.37 -3.86
C ASN A 557 14.20 -21.12 -3.42
N LYS A 558 14.53 -21.46 -2.20
CA LYS A 558 15.88 -21.32 -1.59
C LYS A 558 17.02 -21.77 -2.53
N LYS A 559 16.81 -22.80 -3.37
CA LYS A 559 17.81 -23.36 -4.29
C LYS A 559 18.25 -22.41 -5.41
N VAL A 560 17.41 -21.46 -5.79
CA VAL A 560 17.72 -20.47 -6.84
C VAL A 560 18.11 -19.11 -6.29
N LEU A 561 18.24 -19.01 -4.96
CA LEU A 561 18.63 -17.78 -4.34
C LEU A 561 20.09 -17.47 -4.68
N SER A 562 20.32 -16.27 -5.16
CA SER A 562 21.65 -15.77 -5.53
C SER A 562 22.02 -14.55 -4.71
N CYS A 563 23.32 -14.27 -4.66
CA CYS A 563 23.88 -13.09 -4.04
C CYS A 563 25.11 -12.60 -4.81
N LYS A 564 25.43 -11.34 -4.64
CA LYS A 564 26.61 -10.72 -5.26
C LYS A 564 27.84 -10.96 -4.40
N TYR A 565 28.82 -11.70 -4.97
CA TYR A 565 30.15 -11.91 -4.39
C TYR A 565 31.20 -11.22 -5.26
N GLY A 566 31.80 -10.16 -4.77
CA GLY A 566 32.61 -9.27 -5.58
C GLY A 566 31.80 -8.64 -6.73
N ASN A 567 32.22 -8.87 -7.97
CA ASN A 567 31.51 -8.39 -9.17
C ASN A 567 30.61 -9.45 -9.81
N ASN A 568 30.57 -10.67 -9.26
CA ASN A 568 29.84 -11.80 -9.85
C ASN A 568 28.65 -12.19 -8.98
N GLU A 569 27.59 -12.67 -9.64
CA GLU A 569 26.44 -13.27 -9.00
C GLU A 569 26.69 -14.76 -8.79
N LYS A 570 26.46 -15.27 -7.59
CA LYS A 570 26.62 -16.69 -7.23
C LYS A 570 25.40 -17.20 -6.47
N PHE A 571 25.09 -18.48 -6.67
CA PHE A 571 24.06 -19.15 -5.89
C PHE A 571 24.49 -19.37 -4.44
N VAL A 572 23.57 -19.16 -3.51
CA VAL A 572 23.78 -19.40 -2.09
C VAL A 572 23.86 -20.90 -1.81
N ASN A 573 25.02 -21.37 -1.44
CA ASN A 573 25.30 -22.76 -1.09
C ASN A 573 26.44 -22.87 -0.06
N ASN A 574 26.66 -24.08 0.45
CA ASN A 574 27.73 -24.30 1.46
C ASN A 574 29.12 -24.02 0.93
N GLU A 575 29.38 -24.21 -0.34
CA GLU A 575 30.67 -23.91 -0.96
C GLU A 575 30.96 -22.41 -0.95
N LEU A 576 29.97 -21.61 -1.35
CA LEU A 576 30.09 -20.14 -1.27
C LEU A 576 30.26 -19.66 0.15
N LEU A 577 29.53 -20.25 1.11
CA LEU A 577 29.70 -19.91 2.53
C LEU A 577 31.14 -20.14 2.99
N GLN A 578 31.75 -21.30 2.65
CA GLN A 578 33.15 -21.60 3.00
C GLN A 578 34.12 -20.60 2.38
N ILE A 579 33.92 -20.20 1.13
CA ILE A 579 34.73 -19.17 0.47
C ILE A 579 34.65 -17.86 1.23
N VAL A 580 33.44 -17.36 1.50
CA VAL A 580 33.22 -16.09 2.21
C VAL A 580 33.82 -16.16 3.63
N GLN A 581 33.61 -17.26 4.36
CA GLN A 581 34.20 -17.47 5.68
C GLN A 581 35.73 -17.42 5.64
N THR A 582 36.33 -18.04 4.63
CA THR A 582 37.80 -18.07 4.46
C THR A 582 38.33 -16.67 4.18
N ASP A 583 37.70 -15.93 3.28
CA ASP A 583 38.08 -14.56 2.96
C ASP A 583 37.93 -13.63 4.17
N CYS A 584 36.85 -13.80 4.93
CA CYS A 584 36.65 -12.99 6.14
C CYS A 584 37.66 -13.32 7.24
N ARG A 585 38.05 -14.61 7.42
CA ARG A 585 39.12 -14.99 8.33
C ARG A 585 40.48 -14.46 7.88
N LEU A 586 40.74 -14.52 6.57
CA LEU A 586 41.99 -13.97 5.99
C LEU A 586 42.03 -12.44 6.20
N ALA A 587 40.96 -11.73 5.98
CA ALA A 587 40.86 -10.30 6.23
C ALA A 587 41.11 -9.95 7.70
N ILE A 588 40.55 -10.75 8.63
CA ILE A 588 40.78 -10.59 10.06
C ILE A 588 42.28 -10.88 10.43
N THR A 589 42.84 -11.95 9.88
CA THR A 589 44.26 -12.30 10.19
C THR A 589 45.22 -11.26 9.61
N ILE A 590 44.98 -10.74 8.41
CA ILE A 590 45.73 -9.64 7.83
C ILE A 590 45.54 -8.36 8.65
N SER A 591 44.30 -8.06 9.06
CA SER A 591 43.99 -6.86 9.85
C SER A 591 44.62 -6.95 11.26
N VAL A 592 44.71 -8.13 11.88
CA VAL A 592 45.40 -8.33 13.17
C VAL A 592 46.91 -8.21 12.99
N GLY A 593 47.49 -8.74 11.90
CA GLY A 593 48.93 -8.58 11.58
C GLY A 593 49.29 -7.15 11.24
N VAL A 594 48.44 -6.45 10.48
CA VAL A 594 48.56 -5.01 10.20
C VAL A 594 48.24 -4.19 11.44
N ALA A 595 47.24 -4.59 12.25
CA ALA A 595 46.87 -3.89 13.48
C ALA A 595 47.95 -4.00 14.55
N SER A 596 48.70 -5.13 14.63
CA SER A 596 49.85 -5.23 15.51
C SER A 596 51.03 -4.36 15.05
N SER A 597 51.27 -4.31 13.75
CA SER A 597 52.26 -3.38 13.15
C SER A 597 51.83 -1.93 13.29
N ILE A 598 50.56 -1.65 13.05
CA ILE A 598 49.93 -0.32 13.25
C ILE A 598 49.87 0.03 14.73
N ALA A 599 49.63 -0.93 15.65
CA ALA A 599 49.65 -0.67 17.09
C ALA A 599 51.03 -0.25 17.59
N ILE A 600 52.10 -0.81 17.02
CA ILE A 600 53.48 -0.36 17.30
C ILE A 600 53.69 1.06 16.74
N ILE A 601 53.28 1.31 15.50
CA ILE A 601 53.35 2.62 14.89
C ILE A 601 52.45 3.63 15.63
N ILE A 602 51.23 3.22 15.99
CA ILE A 602 50.30 4.03 16.78
C ILE A 602 50.90 4.28 18.19
N SER A 603 51.57 3.31 18.81
CA SER A 603 52.24 3.49 20.09
C SER A 603 53.33 4.55 19.99
N ILE A 604 54.14 4.52 18.94
CA ILE A 604 55.16 5.55 18.65
C ILE A 604 54.47 6.89 18.33
N PHE A 605 53.42 6.87 17.50
CA PHE A 605 52.66 8.08 17.19
C PHE A 605 51.85 8.60 18.40
N THR A 606 51.30 7.72 19.27
CA THR A 606 50.58 8.14 20.48
C THR A 606 51.55 8.77 21.48
N ILE A 607 52.77 8.24 21.59
CA ILE A 607 53.83 8.86 22.38
C ILE A 607 54.18 10.23 21.80
N ALA A 608 54.38 10.31 20.49
CA ALA A 608 54.65 11.60 19.79
C ALA A 608 53.50 12.57 19.89
N ILE A 609 52.25 12.06 19.75
CA ILE A 609 51.01 12.86 19.91
C ILE A 609 50.81 13.27 21.37
N THR A 610 51.09 12.39 22.34
CA THR A 610 50.97 12.72 23.76
C THR A 610 51.98 13.80 24.13
N ILE A 611 53.21 13.74 23.59
CA ILE A 611 54.20 14.82 23.75
C ILE A 611 53.70 16.11 23.06
N ARG A 612 53.14 16.02 21.85
CA ARG A 612 52.58 17.19 21.16
C ARG A 612 51.32 17.74 21.86
N LEU A 613 50.45 16.86 22.35
CA LEU A 613 49.26 17.24 23.11
C LEU A 613 49.65 17.89 24.44
N ARG A 614 50.62 17.33 25.17
CA ARG A 614 51.17 17.96 26.38
C ARG A 614 51.71 19.35 26.05
N ARG A 615 52.54 19.48 25.04
CA ARG A 615 53.03 20.80 24.60
C ARG A 615 51.91 21.73 24.14
N LYS A 616 50.84 21.19 23.57
CA LYS A 616 49.65 21.99 23.17
C LYS A 616 48.79 22.33 24.37
N LEU A 617 48.69 21.44 25.34
CA LEU A 617 48.00 21.69 26.63
C LEU A 617 48.75 22.74 27.45
N ASP A 618 50.08 22.63 27.55
CA ASP A 618 50.93 23.60 28.20
C ASP A 618 50.81 24.98 27.56
N ARG A 619 50.78 25.07 26.21
CA ARG A 619 50.52 26.32 25.49
C ARG A 619 49.10 26.86 25.79
N ARG A 620 48.10 26.00 25.86
CA ARG A 620 46.74 26.40 26.20
C ARG A 620 46.64 26.93 27.62
N ASN A 621 47.29 26.27 28.56
CA ASN A 621 47.34 26.72 29.92
C ASN A 621 48.11 28.06 30.01
N GLN A 622 49.18 28.25 29.24
CA GLN A 622 49.84 29.54 29.12
C GLN A 622 48.94 30.60 28.50
N ASP A 623 48.21 30.30 27.43
CA ASP A 623 47.27 31.23 26.81
C ASP A 623 46.15 31.61 27.79
N LEU A 624 45.64 30.67 28.58
CA LEU A 624 44.68 30.92 29.63
C LEU A 624 45.23 31.77 30.77
N GLU A 625 46.42 31.47 31.20
CA GLU A 625 47.09 32.27 32.25
C GLU A 625 47.44 33.68 31.75
N HIS A 626 47.80 33.87 30.50
CA HIS A 626 47.97 35.18 29.90
C HIS A 626 46.64 35.89 29.78
N LEU A 627 45.57 35.24 29.39
CA LEU A 627 44.23 35.84 29.37
C LEU A 627 43.76 36.26 30.79
N LYS A 628 44.08 35.40 31.80
CA LYS A 628 43.76 35.74 33.22
C LYS A 628 44.53 36.99 33.67
N GLN A 629 45.82 37.07 33.34
CA GLN A 629 46.63 38.23 33.70
C GLN A 629 46.14 39.48 33.02
N GLU A 630 45.74 39.40 31.78
CA GLU A 630 45.18 40.51 31.01
C GLU A 630 43.87 41.04 31.63
N ILE A 631 42.97 40.12 32.00
CA ILE A 631 41.69 40.48 32.66
C ILE A 631 41.92 41.11 34.01
N LEU A 632 42.96 40.76 34.75
CA LEU A 632 43.33 41.31 36.03
C LEU A 632 43.99 42.68 35.92
N GLN A 633 44.56 43.03 34.74
CA GLN A 633 45.14 44.36 34.47
C GLN A 633 44.05 45.33 34.04
N GLU A 634 44.00 46.52 34.60
CA GLU A 634 42.93 47.50 34.31
C GLU A 634 42.99 48.08 32.86
N ASN A 635 44.04 47.79 32.13
CA ASN A 635 44.27 48.31 30.78
C ASN A 635 44.18 47.20 29.74
N THR A 636 42.97 46.69 29.49
CA THR A 636 42.72 45.57 28.59
C THR A 636 42.33 46.03 27.19
N ASN A 637 42.76 45.29 26.16
CA ASN A 637 42.39 45.53 24.75
C ASN A 637 40.94 45.12 24.41
N PHE A 638 40.17 44.69 25.41
CA PHE A 638 38.73 44.39 25.30
C PHE A 638 38.03 44.75 26.59
N GLU A 639 36.86 45.29 26.46
CA GLU A 639 36.05 45.71 27.61
C GLU A 639 35.31 44.52 28.24
N PHE A 640 34.78 43.64 27.40
CA PHE A 640 34.00 42.47 27.82
C PHE A 640 34.62 41.19 27.29
N LEU A 641 34.47 40.08 28.04
CA LEU A 641 34.84 38.79 27.58
C LEU A 641 33.73 38.21 26.68
N ILE A 642 32.50 38.44 27.04
CA ILE A 642 31.31 37.88 26.42
C ILE A 642 30.34 39.01 26.07
N PHE A 643 29.77 38.96 24.85
CA PHE A 643 28.57 39.66 24.47
C PHE A 643 27.40 38.65 24.43
N LEU A 644 26.37 38.85 25.32
CA LEU A 644 25.22 37.98 25.43
C LEU A 644 24.06 38.59 24.61
N SER A 645 23.75 37.98 23.46
CA SER A 645 22.68 38.44 22.58
C SER A 645 21.39 37.69 22.84
N TYR A 646 20.32 38.36 23.20
CA TYR A 646 19.03 37.77 23.47
C TYR A 646 17.88 38.75 23.13
N CYS A 647 16.66 38.22 22.99
CA CYS A 647 15.47 39.05 22.79
C CYS A 647 14.99 39.62 24.12
N SER A 648 14.61 40.89 24.18
CA SER A 648 14.07 41.54 25.41
C SER A 648 12.89 40.79 26.06
N ARG A 649 12.12 40.04 25.27
CA ARG A 649 11.06 39.16 25.79
C ARG A 649 11.59 38.01 26.63
N ASP A 650 12.85 37.63 26.46
CA ASP A 650 13.52 36.57 27.21
C ASP A 650 14.36 37.09 28.39
N ALA A 651 14.36 38.41 28.66
CA ALA A 651 15.20 39.07 29.67
C ALA A 651 15.08 38.40 31.04
N GLN A 652 13.88 38.12 31.52
CA GLN A 652 13.67 37.48 32.80
C GLN A 652 14.38 36.12 32.93
N ILE A 653 14.32 35.26 31.89
CA ILE A 653 15.02 33.96 31.90
C ILE A 653 16.51 34.14 31.88
N VAL A 654 17.01 35.12 31.13
CA VAL A 654 18.43 35.43 31.04
C VAL A 654 18.94 35.90 32.39
N ASP A 655 18.26 36.84 33.01
CA ASP A 655 18.65 37.43 34.29
C ASP A 655 18.54 36.47 35.48
N ASP A 656 17.52 35.61 35.48
CA ASP A 656 17.31 34.68 36.58
C ASP A 656 18.20 33.43 36.50
N ASN A 657 18.56 32.96 35.29
CA ASN A 657 19.20 31.64 35.12
C ASN A 657 20.53 31.66 34.35
N ILE A 658 20.61 32.41 33.21
CA ILE A 658 21.75 32.36 32.32
C ILE A 658 22.88 33.27 32.81
N LEU A 659 22.60 34.53 33.04
CA LEU A 659 23.57 35.55 33.43
C LEU A 659 24.23 35.22 34.80
N PRO A 660 23.49 34.82 35.85
CA PRO A 660 24.11 34.43 37.11
C PRO A 660 25.04 33.23 36.98
N SER A 661 24.70 32.27 36.13
CA SER A 661 25.51 31.10 35.88
C SER A 661 26.78 31.39 35.11
N LEU A 662 26.71 32.27 34.09
CA LEU A 662 27.87 32.78 33.35
C LEU A 662 28.80 33.61 34.26
N ASN A 663 28.25 34.54 35.00
CA ASN A 663 29.02 35.37 35.92
C ASN A 663 29.73 34.56 37.00
N ARG A 664 29.05 33.52 37.56
CA ARG A 664 29.67 32.61 38.53
C ARG A 664 30.87 31.87 37.86
N CYS A 665 30.69 31.32 36.71
CA CYS A 665 31.68 30.64 35.95
C CYS A 665 32.93 31.54 35.68
N LEU A 666 32.71 32.76 35.22
CA LEU A 666 33.76 33.68 34.90
C LEU A 666 34.49 34.17 36.19
N ARG A 667 33.78 34.47 37.26
CA ARG A 667 34.37 34.85 38.54
C ARG A 667 35.21 33.74 39.14
N GLU A 668 34.74 32.49 39.10
CA GLU A 668 35.49 31.32 39.57
C GLU A 668 36.74 31.09 38.72
N THR A 669 36.67 31.26 37.40
CA THR A 669 37.77 30.99 36.49
C THR A 669 38.86 32.07 36.50
N PHE A 670 38.47 33.34 36.52
CA PHE A 670 39.35 34.49 36.38
C PHE A 670 39.65 35.21 37.70
N ASN A 671 38.97 34.81 38.77
CA ASN A 671 39.11 35.40 40.10
C ASN A 671 39.05 36.93 40.10
N THR A 672 38.07 37.50 39.39
CA THR A 672 37.87 38.93 39.22
C THR A 672 36.48 39.35 39.67
N GLY A 673 36.32 40.55 40.25
CA GLY A 673 35.02 41.18 40.53
C GLY A 673 34.48 42.02 39.38
N ARG A 674 35.19 42.13 38.30
CA ARG A 674 34.80 42.88 37.10
C ARG A 674 33.67 42.18 36.37
N ASP A 675 32.74 42.94 35.83
CA ASP A 675 31.67 42.42 34.97
C ASP A 675 32.24 42.20 33.57
N LEU A 676 32.35 40.90 33.20
CA LEU A 676 32.91 40.46 31.94
C LEU A 676 31.89 40.13 30.87
N VAL A 677 30.59 40.27 31.18
CA VAL A 677 29.46 39.97 30.29
C VAL A 677 28.75 41.26 29.93
N CYS A 678 28.73 41.60 28.66
CA CYS A 678 27.91 42.67 28.12
C CYS A 678 26.49 42.11 27.83
N THR A 679 25.44 42.69 28.44
CA THR A 679 24.04 42.31 28.33
C THR A 679 23.17 43.34 27.60
N GLY A 680 23.75 44.25 26.83
CA GLY A 680 23.02 45.32 26.16
C GLY A 680 22.82 46.56 27.00
N GLU A 681 21.58 46.94 27.28
CA GLU A 681 21.25 48.26 27.85
C GLU A 681 22.08 48.64 29.09
N ASP A 682 22.37 47.70 29.97
CA ASP A 682 23.17 47.98 31.20
C ASP A 682 24.65 48.25 30.91
N SER A 683 25.14 47.90 29.74
CA SER A 683 26.54 48.03 29.32
C SER A 683 26.75 49.15 28.29
N PHE A 684 25.66 49.78 27.82
CA PHE A 684 25.73 50.83 26.80
C PHE A 684 26.05 52.20 27.39
N VAL A 685 26.85 52.97 26.69
CA VAL A 685 27.20 54.32 27.08
C VAL A 685 25.99 55.25 26.85
N PRO A 686 25.45 55.91 27.88
CA PRO A 686 24.32 56.84 27.71
C PRO A 686 24.62 57.98 26.74
N GLY A 687 23.71 58.21 25.78
CA GLY A 687 23.83 59.27 24.77
C GLY A 687 24.40 58.84 23.41
N MET A 688 24.85 57.59 23.30
CA MET A 688 25.28 57.01 22.03
C MET A 688 24.11 56.32 21.31
N ARG A 689 24.25 56.07 20.01
CA ARG A 689 23.22 55.32 19.25
C ARG A 689 23.31 53.84 19.59
N ILE A 690 22.19 53.22 19.85
CA ILE A 690 22.10 51.79 20.24
C ILE A 690 22.90 50.87 19.27
N ILE A 691 22.77 51.11 17.94
CA ILE A 691 23.50 50.35 16.94
C ILE A 691 25.01 50.49 17.07
N GLU A 692 25.49 51.70 17.32
CA GLU A 692 26.94 51.98 17.49
C GLU A 692 27.46 51.29 18.76
N GLU A 693 26.70 51.29 19.83
CA GLU A 693 27.02 50.60 21.09
C GLU A 693 27.05 49.07 20.93
N ILE A 694 26.04 48.50 20.25
CA ILE A 694 26.05 47.07 19.92
C ILE A 694 27.31 46.69 19.13
N HIS A 695 27.64 47.49 18.14
CA HIS A 695 28.86 47.27 17.33
C HIS A 695 30.11 47.40 18.18
N ARG A 696 30.17 48.40 19.11
CA ARG A 696 31.29 48.58 20.04
C ARG A 696 31.42 47.33 20.91
N CYS A 697 30.37 46.93 21.61
CA CYS A 697 30.39 45.76 22.48
C CYS A 697 30.77 44.47 21.74
N ILE A 698 30.27 44.25 20.50
CA ILE A 698 30.69 43.12 19.70
C ILE A 698 32.18 43.19 19.31
N ASN A 699 32.70 44.39 19.00
CA ASN A 699 34.12 44.61 18.67
C ASN A 699 35.00 44.36 19.89
N GLU A 700 34.57 44.81 21.05
CA GLU A 700 35.31 44.78 22.31
C GLU A 700 35.07 43.50 23.15
N CYS A 701 34.35 42.52 22.63
CA CYS A 701 34.24 41.21 23.24
C CYS A 701 35.07 40.11 22.51
N LEU A 702 35.39 39.03 23.19
CA LEU A 702 36.07 37.89 22.63
C LEU A 702 35.11 36.81 22.14
N VAL A 703 34.00 36.65 22.82
CA VAL A 703 33.00 35.60 22.53
C VAL A 703 31.60 36.21 22.46
N VAL A 704 30.79 35.75 21.51
CA VAL A 704 29.38 36.11 21.43
C VAL A 704 28.52 34.91 21.75
N ILE A 705 27.53 35.05 22.60
CA ILE A 705 26.61 34.01 23.02
C ILE A 705 25.18 34.38 22.63
N PRO A 706 24.64 33.92 21.50
CA PRO A 706 23.24 34.08 21.20
C PRO A 706 22.38 33.08 21.98
N VAL A 707 21.34 33.59 22.64
CA VAL A 707 20.32 32.83 23.35
C VAL A 707 19.13 32.64 22.42
N ILE A 708 19.13 31.52 21.68
CA ILE A 708 18.15 31.29 20.64
C ILE A 708 16.85 30.70 21.21
N THR A 709 15.81 31.47 21.09
CA THR A 709 14.42 31.17 21.48
C THR A 709 13.49 31.45 20.29
N PRO A 710 12.21 31.07 20.33
CA PRO A 710 11.25 31.53 19.34
C PRO A 710 11.19 33.06 19.27
N ALA A 711 11.28 33.77 20.41
CA ALA A 711 11.31 35.22 20.46
C ALA A 711 12.54 35.84 19.82
N PHE A 712 13.71 35.23 20.00
CA PHE A 712 14.95 35.59 19.33
C PHE A 712 14.82 35.49 17.80
N LEU A 713 14.21 34.42 17.30
CA LEU A 713 14.03 34.19 15.85
C LEU A 713 12.97 35.13 15.22
N GLU A 714 12.14 35.77 16.02
CA GLU A 714 11.19 36.80 15.59
C GLU A 714 11.75 38.21 15.71
N SER A 715 12.87 38.40 16.42
CA SER A 715 13.53 39.70 16.64
C SER A 715 14.55 39.98 15.55
N GLU A 716 14.29 40.95 14.68
CA GLU A 716 15.25 41.39 13.66
C GLU A 716 16.53 41.93 14.30
N TRP A 717 16.46 42.60 15.44
CA TRP A 717 17.60 43.14 16.18
C TRP A 717 18.52 42.02 16.69
N SER A 718 18.00 41.04 17.39
CA SER A 718 18.78 39.94 17.96
C SER A 718 19.45 39.11 16.87
N GLN A 719 18.75 38.91 15.73
CA GLN A 719 19.32 38.27 14.57
C GLN A 719 20.44 39.09 13.92
N ALA A 720 20.27 40.43 13.83
CA ALA A 720 21.29 41.35 13.29
C ALA A 720 22.57 41.37 14.15
N GLU A 721 22.45 41.34 15.48
CA GLU A 721 23.61 41.21 16.39
C GLU A 721 24.39 39.93 16.13
N CYS A 722 23.70 38.82 15.99
CA CYS A 722 24.31 37.55 15.71
C CYS A 722 25.01 37.52 14.33
N ILE A 723 24.43 38.14 13.31
CA ILE A 723 25.04 38.28 11.99
C ILE A 723 26.30 39.16 12.09
N ALA A 724 26.22 40.30 12.75
CA ALA A 724 27.35 41.19 12.94
C ALA A 724 28.51 40.52 13.65
N ALA A 725 28.26 39.62 14.60
CA ALA A 725 29.27 38.80 15.25
C ALA A 725 29.97 37.82 14.26
N VAL A 726 29.17 37.17 13.42
CA VAL A 726 29.69 36.22 12.40
C VAL A 726 30.56 36.95 11.34
N GLU A 727 30.09 38.11 10.85
CA GLU A 727 30.80 38.93 9.89
C GLU A 727 32.14 39.43 10.42
N ARG A 728 32.21 39.70 11.72
CA ARG A 728 33.45 40.10 12.41
C ARG A 728 34.30 38.91 12.89
N HIS A 729 33.98 37.69 12.42
CA HIS A 729 34.72 36.48 12.78
C HIS A 729 34.84 36.20 14.28
N LYS A 730 33.87 36.71 15.10
CA LYS A 730 33.87 36.46 16.53
C LYS A 730 33.61 34.97 16.83
N LYS A 731 34.17 34.50 17.95
CA LYS A 731 33.83 33.16 18.44
C LYS A 731 32.41 33.13 18.96
N VAL A 732 31.63 32.12 18.48
CA VAL A 732 30.21 32.04 18.86
C VAL A 732 29.97 30.75 19.66
N VAL A 733 29.29 30.87 20.80
CA VAL A 733 28.79 29.74 21.61
C VAL A 733 27.27 29.81 21.69
N ILE A 734 26.57 28.82 21.19
CA ILE A 734 25.11 28.88 21.05
C ILE A 734 24.42 28.30 22.31
N LEU A 735 23.49 29.07 22.88
CA LEU A 735 22.52 28.57 23.86
C LEU A 735 21.14 28.58 23.21
N MET A 736 20.45 27.46 23.22
CA MET A 736 19.20 27.31 22.48
C MET A 736 18.13 26.62 23.31
N LYS A 737 16.91 27.17 23.32
CA LYS A 737 15.75 26.56 23.95
C LYS A 737 15.35 25.29 23.17
N LYS A 738 15.10 24.17 23.88
CA LYS A 738 14.61 22.92 23.27
C LYS A 738 13.32 23.15 22.48
N HIS A 739 13.12 22.44 21.41
CA HIS A 739 11.94 22.51 20.53
C HIS A 739 11.72 23.87 19.85
N THR A 740 12.75 24.73 19.76
CA THR A 740 12.66 25.96 18.96
C THR A 740 12.61 25.61 17.48
N ASP A 741 11.55 26.04 16.79
CA ASP A 741 11.43 25.87 15.34
C ASP A 741 12.41 26.78 14.59
N THR A 742 13.46 26.18 14.07
CA THR A 742 14.52 26.89 13.33
C THR A 742 14.14 27.21 11.88
N SER A 743 12.96 26.77 11.40
CA SER A 743 12.52 27.07 10.03
C SER A 743 12.29 28.58 9.81
N LYS A 744 11.97 29.30 10.86
CA LYS A 744 11.79 30.76 10.87
C LYS A 744 13.10 31.57 10.91
N ALA A 745 14.23 30.90 11.18
CA ALA A 745 15.54 31.56 11.21
C ALA A 745 15.97 31.94 9.78
N ILE A 746 16.65 33.08 9.66
CA ILE A 746 17.33 33.48 8.41
C ILE A 746 18.44 32.48 8.09
N ALA A 747 18.82 32.38 6.81
CA ALA A 747 19.75 31.37 6.32
C ALA A 747 21.09 31.36 7.09
N THR A 748 21.64 32.52 7.41
CA THR A 748 22.91 32.69 8.14
C THR A 748 22.84 32.07 9.54
N ILE A 749 21.78 32.36 10.29
CA ILE A 749 21.56 31.82 11.66
C ILE A 749 21.27 30.32 11.59
N ARG A 750 20.49 29.86 10.63
CA ARG A 750 20.23 28.44 10.43
C ARG A 750 21.51 27.64 10.16
N ASN A 751 22.38 28.19 9.32
CA ASN A 751 23.69 27.59 9.06
C ASN A 751 24.57 27.60 10.32
N LEU A 752 24.56 28.68 11.08
CA LEU A 752 25.29 28.77 12.33
C LEU A 752 24.84 27.69 13.33
N ILE A 753 23.53 27.54 13.52
CA ILE A 753 22.96 26.49 14.38
C ILE A 753 23.34 25.09 13.92
N GLY A 754 23.46 24.87 12.61
CA GLY A 754 23.86 23.58 12.04
C GLY A 754 25.36 23.29 12.17
N GLN A 755 26.22 24.29 12.25
CA GLN A 755 27.67 24.13 12.27
C GLN A 755 28.29 24.03 13.68
N TYR A 756 27.63 24.60 14.70
CA TYR A 756 28.18 24.66 16.05
C TYR A 756 27.46 23.76 17.03
N THR A 757 28.21 23.19 17.96
CA THR A 757 27.64 22.53 19.13
C THR A 757 26.96 23.55 20.02
N ARG A 758 25.87 23.18 20.68
CA ARG A 758 25.03 24.10 21.44
C ARG A 758 24.69 23.60 22.83
N GLY A 759 24.57 24.51 23.77
CA GLY A 759 23.86 24.26 25.02
C GLY A 759 22.35 24.30 24.76
N SER A 760 21.63 23.25 25.09
CA SER A 760 20.18 23.20 24.93
C SER A 760 19.48 23.25 26.28
N TRP A 761 18.51 24.12 26.45
CA TRP A 761 17.79 24.29 27.70
C TRP A 761 16.27 24.17 27.55
N SER A 762 15.62 23.83 28.62
CA SER A 762 14.16 23.83 28.75
C SER A 762 13.76 24.41 30.08
N ASP A 763 12.60 25.07 30.08
CA ASP A 763 11.95 25.61 31.26
C ASP A 763 10.60 24.92 31.38
N ASN A 764 10.53 23.89 32.23
CA ASN A 764 9.33 23.12 32.47
C ASN A 764 8.88 23.38 33.92
N GLU A 765 7.71 23.95 34.09
CA GLU A 765 7.09 24.22 35.41
C GLU A 765 8.00 25.02 36.36
N GLY A 766 8.79 25.97 35.82
CA GLY A 766 9.68 26.81 36.60
C GLY A 766 11.03 26.15 36.96
N VAL A 767 11.34 25.02 36.44
CA VAL A 767 12.64 24.35 36.58
C VAL A 767 13.47 24.53 35.31
N PHE A 768 14.54 25.30 35.41
CA PHE A 768 15.51 25.50 34.31
C PHE A 768 16.49 24.32 34.22
N ASP A 769 16.40 23.51 33.14
CA ASP A 769 17.33 22.41 32.86
C ASP A 769 18.14 22.70 31.60
N ILE A 770 19.47 22.63 31.70
CA ILE A 770 20.40 22.88 30.60
C ILE A 770 21.30 21.68 30.34
N ARG A 771 21.52 21.35 29.10
CA ARG A 771 22.41 20.28 28.66
C ARG A 771 23.32 20.73 27.52
N PRO A 772 24.62 20.46 27.54
CA PRO A 772 25.38 19.83 28.64
C PRO A 772 25.36 20.69 29.91
N SER A 773 25.97 20.19 31.00
CA SER A 773 26.01 20.93 32.27
C SER A 773 26.67 22.33 32.14
N TRP A 774 26.35 23.24 33.04
CA TRP A 774 26.96 24.57 33.04
C TRP A 774 28.50 24.53 33.06
N ASN A 775 29.12 23.58 33.78
CA ASN A 775 30.55 23.43 33.81
C ASN A 775 31.11 23.15 32.40
N THR A 776 30.49 22.26 31.66
CA THR A 776 30.90 21.92 30.27
C THR A 776 30.72 23.11 29.32
N ILE A 777 29.64 23.86 29.49
CA ILE A 777 29.38 25.09 28.71
C ILE A 777 30.44 26.14 29.02
N CYS A 778 30.72 26.34 30.27
CA CYS A 778 31.74 27.28 30.74
C CYS A 778 33.15 26.96 30.22
N GLU A 779 33.55 25.67 30.29
CA GLU A 779 34.78 25.22 29.66
C GLU A 779 34.83 25.55 28.18
N GLY A 780 33.72 25.36 27.45
CA GLY A 780 33.57 25.72 26.04
C GLY A 780 33.74 27.22 25.77
N ILE A 781 33.15 28.06 26.62
CA ILE A 781 33.24 29.52 26.55
C ILE A 781 34.67 30.02 26.83
N ILE A 782 35.29 29.51 27.90
CA ILE A 782 36.64 29.88 28.28
C ILE A 782 37.65 29.47 27.19
N ARG A 783 37.44 28.29 26.62
CA ARG A 783 38.24 27.81 25.48
C ARG A 783 38.08 28.71 24.26
N ALA A 784 36.85 29.09 23.91
CA ALA A 784 36.58 30.02 22.80
C ALA A 784 37.23 31.39 23.05
N ALA A 785 37.13 31.91 24.28
CA ALA A 785 37.76 33.17 24.67
C ALA A 785 39.30 33.10 24.57
N SER A 786 39.91 32.06 25.09
CA SER A 786 41.36 31.87 25.02
C SER A 786 41.85 31.74 23.57
N GLU A 787 41.09 31.07 22.71
CA GLU A 787 41.39 30.96 21.28
C GLU A 787 41.24 32.32 20.57
N ALA A 788 40.22 33.07 20.86
CA ALA A 788 39.99 34.45 20.34
C ALA A 788 41.15 35.39 20.76
N PHE A 789 41.45 35.35 22.04
CA PHE A 789 42.56 36.14 22.62
C PHE A 789 43.90 35.84 21.95
N ARG A 790 44.22 34.61 21.75
CA ARG A 790 45.45 34.18 21.03
C ARG A 790 45.46 34.69 19.58
N GLN A 791 44.35 34.66 18.90
CA GLN A 791 44.23 35.19 17.51
C GLN A 791 44.46 36.69 17.49
N HIS A 792 43.87 37.41 18.43
CA HIS A 792 44.05 38.88 18.56
C HIS A 792 45.50 39.24 18.85
N ARG A 793 46.17 38.54 19.78
CA ARG A 793 47.57 38.75 20.13
C ARG A 793 48.50 38.48 18.94
N ASN A 794 48.24 37.41 18.14
CA ASN A 794 49.03 37.09 16.96
C ASN A 794 48.87 38.13 15.85
N GLN A 795 47.69 38.75 15.70
CA GLN A 795 47.46 39.84 14.74
C GLN A 795 48.22 41.12 15.14
N GLN A 796 48.29 41.44 16.39
CA GLN A 796 49.07 42.61 16.88
C GLN A 796 50.57 42.43 16.72
N LEU A 797 51.08 41.21 16.71
CA LEU A 797 52.49 40.89 16.50
C LEU A 797 52.89 40.92 15.02
N ILE A 798 51.95 40.97 14.07
CA ILE A 798 52.20 40.95 12.62
C ILE A 798 52.09 42.35 12.03
N GLU A 799 51.48 43.34 12.70
CA GLU A 799 51.54 44.73 12.25
C GLU A 799 52.92 45.31 12.50
N PRO A 800 53.69 45.72 11.46
CA PRO A 800 54.99 46.38 11.67
C PRO A 800 54.74 47.75 12.30
N THR A 801 55.43 48.01 13.40
CA THR A 801 55.60 49.37 13.93
C THR A 801 56.18 50.24 12.84
N GLU A 802 55.37 51.04 12.16
CA GLU A 802 55.82 52.24 11.49
C GLU A 802 56.19 53.25 12.57
N ASP A 803 57.41 53.24 13.00
CA ASP A 803 57.96 54.32 13.82
C ASP A 803 59.14 55.03 13.13
N ASN A 804 58.88 56.26 12.79
CA ASN A 804 59.74 57.38 12.83
C ASN A 804 61.17 57.24 12.35
N HIS A 805 61.45 57.74 11.16
CA HIS A 805 62.61 58.61 11.04
C HIS A 805 62.20 59.91 10.39
N VAL A 806 62.05 60.95 11.22
CA VAL A 806 62.22 62.31 10.87
C VAL A 806 63.68 62.63 11.17
N VAL A 807 64.45 62.95 10.16
CA VAL A 807 65.40 64.17 10.05
C VAL A 807 65.51 64.55 8.59
#